data_e0bf27f14f35be6dff8bf6a862b72804
#
_entry.id   e0bf27f14f35be6dff8bf6a862b72804
#
_cell.length_a   1.000
_cell.length_b   1.000
_cell.length_c   1.000
_cell.angle_alpha   90.00
_cell.angle_beta   90.00
_cell.angle_gamma   90.00
#
_symmetry.space_group_name_H-M   'P 1'
#
loop_
_entity.id
_entity.type
_entity.pdbx_description
1 polymer ?
#
loop_
_entity_poly.entity_id
_entity_poly.type
_entity_poly.pdbx_seq_one_letter_code
_entity_poly.pdbx_strand_id
1 'polypeptide(L)'
;MTAARPRTRSAEGRWAVRVVLLVAGFALVLALLTGARRLGALPDLLRGSVAALVLFGVSGDALAVRLCPPALQPVRPVLALALGMAAGPLALTVLGILHIPLAVTLPLVLVAGLAASWWVRRRGGREAVAPLDVHVLVATAAVGVLLGCVVLIPMWGSGVVSVPGINPDAHQVVGSAALLQQAPPDATRVQLGLDHIPTVWGSKWPIFYALAAASNLSGLDPLGAFPTMAALLAVLAALGFGALAGEAFGLGRRGGLVVAAVSGLSWVTIHLAVHPYWNQLWGYAALPWALLLGWLALNGRGEARAAVGCGLLLLLIALAYPLLFPYPVVILVLMAVALRRRPRLPAWGRRGGPIGFVLLGLILLVPLLAAVQKLSQAGSQLIHPGGAVWGGDVTSFIPFGDFVGTGGGILPALVILALAVWALVRVVPRRLALALGAALALFALLDVRLRTVPSGTYMDFKHLAFTGSLVVALGATGAVSLLRHRRREAAVLGAVLLAAWGVGAMIRDRREFKEHWVQVPPELSEIRDWSRALPPGTSVRIDIPQSGVQLWAAYFLAEHPVDSIDPVLFTTYAHPPWGAIADYSLALRVIPLRALRRLGVTGPPIRENRQFVLRRIVVPPGNTLPPTASLRQVQP
;
A
#
# COMPACT_ATOMS: atom_id res chain seq x y z
N MET A 1 -1.58 -36.84 27.74
CA MET A 1 -0.81 -36.77 26.49
C MET A 1 -1.40 -37.78 25.51
N THR A 2 -2.36 -37.40 24.68
CA THR A 2 -2.94 -38.22 23.63
C THR A 2 -2.09 -38.07 22.37
N ALA A 3 -1.42 -39.15 21.97
CA ALA A 3 -0.61 -39.20 20.76
C ALA A 3 -1.44 -38.82 19.54
N ALA A 4 -1.09 -37.66 18.91
CA ALA A 4 -1.70 -37.22 17.68
C ALA A 4 -1.38 -38.22 16.57
N ARG A 5 -2.41 -38.92 16.04
CA ARG A 5 -2.29 -39.80 14.87
C ARG A 5 -1.62 -39.02 13.72
N PRO A 6 -0.66 -39.61 12.99
CA PRO A 6 -0.06 -39.01 11.82
C PRO A 6 -1.14 -38.78 10.74
N ARG A 7 -1.56 -37.52 10.57
CA ARG A 7 -2.46 -37.15 9.48
C ARG A 7 -1.72 -37.34 8.15
N THR A 8 -2.31 -38.13 7.29
CA THR A 8 -1.75 -38.52 5.99
C THR A 8 -1.42 -37.28 5.15
N ARG A 9 -0.15 -37.12 4.74
CA ARG A 9 0.37 -36.04 3.88
C ARG A 9 -0.48 -35.79 2.61
N SER A 10 -1.14 -36.85 2.10
CA SER A 10 -2.03 -36.80 0.93
C SER A 10 -3.31 -35.94 1.11
N ALA A 11 -3.85 -35.85 2.33
CA ALA A 11 -5.03 -35.02 2.60
C ALA A 11 -4.68 -33.54 2.68
N GLU A 12 -3.44 -33.20 3.01
CA GLU A 12 -2.95 -31.82 3.12
C GLU A 12 -2.73 -31.19 1.74
N GLY A 13 -2.13 -31.91 0.81
CA GLY A 13 -1.93 -31.44 -0.55
C GLY A 13 -3.24 -31.18 -1.30
N ARG A 14 -4.20 -32.07 -1.21
CA ARG A 14 -5.49 -31.94 -1.91
C ARG A 14 -6.29 -30.71 -1.51
N TRP A 15 -6.22 -30.32 -0.23
CA TRP A 15 -6.96 -29.14 0.23
C TRP A 15 -6.33 -27.84 -0.26
N ALA A 16 -4.99 -27.72 -0.21
CA ALA A 16 -4.27 -26.57 -0.71
C ALA A 16 -4.56 -26.34 -2.21
N VAL A 17 -4.54 -27.40 -3.01
CA VAL A 17 -4.90 -27.34 -4.44
C VAL A 17 -6.33 -26.82 -4.63
N ARG A 18 -7.31 -27.24 -3.83
CA ARG A 18 -8.68 -26.74 -3.94
C ARG A 18 -8.78 -25.22 -3.70
N VAL A 19 -8.09 -24.69 -2.68
CA VAL A 19 -8.08 -23.23 -2.44
C VAL A 19 -7.45 -22.49 -3.60
N VAL A 20 -6.31 -22.97 -4.10
CA VAL A 20 -5.63 -22.37 -5.27
C VAL A 20 -6.55 -22.37 -6.49
N LEU A 21 -7.23 -23.51 -6.77
CA LEU A 21 -8.16 -23.61 -7.91
C LEU A 21 -9.38 -22.68 -7.76
N LEU A 22 -9.91 -22.51 -6.54
CA LEU A 22 -11.01 -21.58 -6.29
C LEU A 22 -10.59 -20.13 -6.54
N VAL A 23 -9.41 -19.73 -6.04
CA VAL A 23 -8.88 -18.36 -6.26
C VAL A 23 -8.54 -18.15 -7.74
N ALA A 24 -7.96 -19.15 -8.41
CA ALA A 24 -7.69 -19.10 -9.85
C ALA A 24 -8.97 -18.98 -10.69
N GLY A 25 -10.01 -19.76 -10.35
CA GLY A 25 -11.32 -19.66 -10.98
C GLY A 25 -11.94 -18.27 -10.80
N PHE A 26 -11.88 -17.72 -9.57
CA PHE A 26 -12.34 -16.36 -9.29
C PHE A 26 -11.59 -15.32 -10.14
N ALA A 27 -10.25 -15.37 -10.12
CA ALA A 27 -9.41 -14.45 -10.89
C ALA A 27 -9.70 -14.51 -12.39
N LEU A 28 -9.85 -15.72 -12.94
CA LEU A 28 -10.17 -15.93 -14.36
C LEU A 28 -11.54 -15.35 -14.72
N VAL A 29 -12.58 -15.66 -13.94
CA VAL A 29 -13.94 -15.15 -14.19
C VAL A 29 -13.95 -13.62 -14.10
N LEU A 30 -13.30 -13.04 -13.09
CA LEU A 30 -13.22 -11.59 -12.94
C LEU A 30 -12.47 -10.94 -14.11
N ALA A 31 -11.35 -11.52 -14.55
CA ALA A 31 -10.61 -11.05 -15.71
C ALA A 31 -11.46 -11.09 -17.01
N LEU A 32 -12.22 -12.16 -17.20
CA LEU A 32 -13.15 -12.28 -18.34
C LEU A 32 -14.27 -11.23 -18.28
N LEU A 33 -14.88 -11.03 -17.11
CA LEU A 33 -15.97 -10.07 -16.89
C LEU A 33 -15.52 -8.61 -17.02
N THR A 34 -14.25 -8.31 -16.77
CA THR A 34 -13.66 -6.98 -16.92
C THR A 34 -13.06 -6.74 -18.31
N GLY A 35 -12.89 -7.78 -19.12
CA GLY A 35 -12.27 -7.67 -20.44
C GLY A 35 -10.73 -7.62 -20.42
N ALA A 36 -10.10 -8.05 -19.33
CA ALA A 36 -8.64 -8.10 -19.18
C ALA A 36 -8.05 -9.21 -20.07
N ARG A 37 -7.59 -8.85 -21.28
CA ARG A 37 -7.13 -9.81 -22.31
C ARG A 37 -5.78 -9.45 -22.94
N ARG A 38 -5.15 -8.32 -22.53
CA ARG A 38 -3.94 -7.80 -23.17
C ARG A 38 -2.70 -8.23 -22.40
N LEU A 39 -1.82 -8.99 -23.04
CA LEU A 39 -0.57 -9.47 -22.43
C LEU A 39 0.63 -8.54 -22.65
N GLY A 40 0.45 -7.40 -23.33
CA GLY A 40 1.56 -6.47 -23.61
C GLY A 40 2.26 -5.92 -22.37
N ALA A 41 1.53 -5.79 -21.26
CA ALA A 41 2.07 -5.36 -19.97
C ALA A 41 2.91 -6.43 -19.24
N LEU A 42 2.87 -7.71 -19.65
CA LEU A 42 3.47 -8.83 -18.91
C LEU A 42 4.97 -8.67 -18.62
N PRO A 43 5.84 -8.28 -19.58
CA PRO A 43 7.27 -8.16 -19.30
C PRO A 43 7.55 -7.13 -18.19
N ASP A 44 6.88 -5.99 -18.22
CA ASP A 44 7.08 -4.91 -17.24
C ASP A 44 6.51 -5.29 -15.89
N LEU A 45 5.34 -5.95 -15.84
CA LEU A 45 4.78 -6.48 -14.61
C LEU A 45 5.69 -7.52 -13.95
N LEU A 46 6.33 -8.38 -14.74
CA LEU A 46 7.29 -9.35 -14.22
C LEU A 46 8.54 -8.64 -13.67
N ARG A 47 9.12 -7.70 -14.41
CA ARG A 47 10.30 -6.93 -13.96
C ARG A 47 10.02 -6.18 -12.67
N GLY A 48 8.91 -5.44 -12.61
CA GLY A 48 8.51 -4.70 -11.40
C GLY A 48 8.22 -5.61 -10.20
N SER A 49 7.54 -6.75 -10.44
CA SER A 49 7.25 -7.72 -9.37
C SER A 49 8.52 -8.36 -8.82
N VAL A 50 9.45 -8.77 -9.68
CA VAL A 50 10.75 -9.34 -9.25
C VAL A 50 11.55 -8.31 -8.48
N ALA A 51 11.60 -7.06 -8.94
CA ALA A 51 12.32 -5.98 -8.25
C ALA A 51 11.78 -5.75 -6.84
N ALA A 52 10.45 -5.68 -6.67
CA ALA A 52 9.83 -5.52 -5.36
C ALA A 52 10.06 -6.72 -4.43
N LEU A 53 9.97 -7.94 -4.97
CA LEU A 53 10.27 -9.18 -4.22
C LEU A 53 11.74 -9.26 -3.80
N VAL A 54 12.68 -8.87 -4.67
CA VAL A 54 14.12 -8.83 -4.36
C VAL A 54 14.38 -7.79 -3.27
N LEU A 55 13.87 -6.58 -3.42
CA LEU A 55 14.05 -5.51 -2.44
C LEU A 55 13.59 -5.96 -1.04
N PHE A 56 12.36 -6.45 -0.93
CA PHE A 56 11.81 -6.85 0.36
C PHE A 56 12.40 -8.17 0.87
N GLY A 57 12.59 -9.15 -0.01
CA GLY A 57 13.14 -10.45 0.34
C GLY A 57 14.55 -10.35 0.88
N VAL A 58 15.44 -9.67 0.18
CA VAL A 58 16.84 -9.48 0.58
C VAL A 58 16.96 -8.68 1.88
N SER A 59 16.21 -7.57 1.98
CA SER A 59 16.24 -6.72 3.18
C SER A 59 15.63 -7.39 4.42
N GLY A 60 14.71 -8.34 4.23
CA GLY A 60 13.99 -8.97 5.34
C GLY A 60 14.47 -10.37 5.73
N ASP A 61 15.21 -11.08 4.87
CA ASP A 61 15.55 -12.50 5.12
C ASP A 61 16.37 -12.70 6.41
N ALA A 62 17.41 -11.91 6.63
CA ALA A 62 18.21 -11.99 7.86
C ALA A 62 17.34 -11.74 9.12
N LEU A 63 16.43 -10.76 9.04
CA LEU A 63 15.49 -10.46 10.11
C LEU A 63 14.52 -11.62 10.31
N ALA A 64 13.97 -12.18 9.24
CA ALA A 64 13.06 -13.31 9.34
C ALA A 64 13.76 -14.55 9.92
N VAL A 65 14.99 -14.85 9.52
CA VAL A 65 15.75 -15.97 10.14
C VAL A 65 15.97 -15.74 11.64
N ARG A 66 16.25 -14.50 12.05
CA ARG A 66 16.56 -14.16 13.45
C ARG A 66 15.34 -13.98 14.33
N LEU A 67 14.29 -13.35 13.78
CA LEU A 67 13.12 -12.90 14.53
C LEU A 67 11.89 -13.83 14.39
N CYS A 68 11.91 -14.79 13.44
CA CYS A 68 10.76 -15.62 13.17
C CYS A 68 10.38 -16.47 14.40
N PRO A 69 9.16 -16.31 14.92
CA PRO A 69 8.65 -17.21 15.95
C PRO A 69 8.49 -18.64 15.42
N PRO A 70 8.59 -19.69 16.27
CA PRO A 70 8.44 -21.07 15.84
C PRO A 70 7.15 -21.36 15.07
N ALA A 71 6.04 -20.71 15.44
CA ALA A 71 4.75 -20.84 14.78
C ALA A 71 4.78 -20.42 13.29
N LEU A 72 5.61 -19.44 12.93
CA LEU A 72 5.69 -18.87 11.59
C LEU A 72 6.80 -19.46 10.72
N GLN A 73 7.61 -20.40 11.25
CA GLN A 73 8.71 -21.00 10.49
C GLN A 73 8.30 -21.54 9.10
N PRO A 74 7.15 -22.21 8.94
CA PRO A 74 6.73 -22.71 7.63
C PRO A 74 6.44 -21.63 6.58
N VAL A 75 6.08 -20.41 7.02
CA VAL A 75 5.80 -19.25 6.16
C VAL A 75 6.87 -18.16 6.31
N ARG A 76 8.06 -18.52 6.82
CA ARG A 76 9.18 -17.58 7.04
C ARG A 76 9.53 -16.73 5.82
N PRO A 77 9.53 -17.25 4.57
CA PRO A 77 9.80 -16.40 3.40
C PRO A 77 8.78 -15.28 3.22
N VAL A 78 7.50 -15.51 3.55
CA VAL A 78 6.47 -14.47 3.51
C VAL A 78 6.69 -13.43 4.63
N LEU A 79 7.07 -13.91 5.84
CA LEU A 79 7.48 -13.01 6.92
C LEU A 79 8.72 -12.20 6.54
N ALA A 80 9.66 -12.75 5.75
CA ALA A 80 10.81 -12.02 5.24
C ALA A 80 10.37 -10.84 4.36
N LEU A 81 9.41 -11.03 3.47
CA LEU A 81 8.85 -9.94 2.66
C LEU A 81 8.17 -8.89 3.56
N ALA A 82 7.40 -9.32 4.57
CA ALA A 82 6.72 -8.42 5.49
C ALA A 82 7.68 -7.60 6.36
N LEU A 83 8.76 -8.18 6.85
CA LEU A 83 9.79 -7.43 7.59
C LEU A 83 10.66 -6.58 6.66
N GLY A 84 10.92 -7.07 5.46
CA GLY A 84 11.72 -6.37 4.45
C GLY A 84 11.06 -5.13 3.90
N MET A 85 9.72 -5.11 3.79
CA MET A 85 8.99 -3.89 3.40
C MET A 85 9.18 -2.75 4.41
N ALA A 86 9.58 -3.03 5.66
CA ALA A 86 9.98 -2.01 6.62
C ALA A 86 11.48 -1.77 6.61
N ALA A 87 12.29 -2.81 6.71
CA ALA A 87 13.73 -2.71 6.93
C ALA A 87 14.49 -2.07 5.76
N GLY A 88 14.22 -2.51 4.51
CA GLY A 88 14.89 -1.99 3.32
C GLY A 88 14.63 -0.49 3.13
N PRO A 89 13.36 -0.07 3.03
CA PRO A 89 13.01 1.33 2.90
C PRO A 89 13.52 2.24 4.02
N LEU A 90 13.49 1.76 5.28
CA LEU A 90 14.05 2.50 6.40
C LEU A 90 15.57 2.67 6.28
N ALA A 91 16.29 1.62 5.88
CA ALA A 91 17.73 1.69 5.68
C ALA A 91 18.09 2.67 4.54
N LEU A 92 17.39 2.61 3.42
CA LEU A 92 17.55 3.56 2.31
C LEU A 92 17.28 5.00 2.76
N THR A 93 16.24 5.20 3.57
CA THR A 93 15.89 6.53 4.11
C THR A 93 16.99 7.10 4.99
N VAL A 94 17.49 6.30 5.92
CA VAL A 94 18.57 6.74 6.84
C VAL A 94 19.82 7.14 6.04
N LEU A 95 20.22 6.32 5.07
CA LEU A 95 21.37 6.62 4.23
C LEU A 95 21.11 7.83 3.32
N GLY A 96 19.88 7.99 2.82
CA GLY A 96 19.50 9.14 2.01
C GLY A 96 19.50 10.46 2.80
N ILE A 97 19.04 10.45 4.04
CA ILE A 97 19.13 11.62 4.94
C ILE A 97 20.59 12.00 5.24
N LEU A 98 21.51 11.02 5.17
CA LEU A 98 22.95 11.29 5.22
C LEU A 98 23.53 11.76 3.87
N HIS A 99 22.68 12.18 2.94
CA HIS A 99 23.02 12.67 1.61
C HIS A 99 23.77 11.68 0.71
N ILE A 100 23.64 10.36 0.98
CA ILE A 100 24.22 9.33 0.11
C ILE A 100 23.22 9.04 -1.02
N PRO A 101 23.61 9.19 -2.31
CA PRO A 101 22.72 8.98 -3.45
C PRO A 101 22.13 7.56 -3.51
N LEU A 102 20.92 7.41 -4.05
CA LEU A 102 20.25 6.11 -4.18
C LEU A 102 21.05 5.11 -5.01
N ALA A 103 21.77 5.57 -6.03
CA ALA A 103 22.66 4.74 -6.85
C ALA A 103 23.74 4.00 -6.04
N VAL A 104 24.15 4.55 -4.89
CA VAL A 104 25.12 3.96 -3.97
C VAL A 104 24.41 3.21 -2.84
N THR A 105 23.35 3.79 -2.27
CA THR A 105 22.67 3.20 -1.09
C THR A 105 21.93 1.93 -1.43
N LEU A 106 21.35 1.83 -2.63
CA LEU A 106 20.58 0.65 -3.04
C LEU A 106 21.47 -0.61 -3.11
N PRO A 107 22.58 -0.65 -3.90
CA PRO A 107 23.46 -1.81 -3.87
C PRO A 107 24.06 -2.08 -2.50
N LEU A 108 24.38 -1.05 -1.71
CA LEU A 108 24.88 -1.21 -0.34
C LEU A 108 23.87 -1.93 0.56
N VAL A 109 22.61 -1.53 0.55
CA VAL A 109 21.54 -2.17 1.34
C VAL A 109 21.31 -3.61 0.90
N LEU A 110 21.35 -3.90 -0.41
CA LEU A 110 21.17 -5.26 -0.91
C LEU A 110 22.36 -6.16 -0.54
N VAL A 111 23.60 -5.68 -0.72
CA VAL A 111 24.81 -6.43 -0.33
C VAL A 111 24.83 -6.66 1.19
N ALA A 112 24.52 -5.65 1.98
CA ALA A 112 24.44 -5.76 3.44
C ALA A 112 23.35 -6.77 3.85
N GLY A 113 22.18 -6.77 3.19
CA GLY A 113 21.11 -7.73 3.42
C GLY A 113 21.55 -9.17 3.12
N LEU A 114 22.18 -9.40 1.98
CA LEU A 114 22.74 -10.72 1.61
C LEU A 114 23.83 -11.18 2.58
N ALA A 115 24.76 -10.30 2.92
CA ALA A 115 25.82 -10.59 3.88
C ALA A 115 25.28 -10.92 5.27
N ALA A 116 24.29 -10.14 5.73
CA ALA A 116 23.59 -10.40 6.99
C ALA A 116 22.87 -11.76 6.99
N SER A 117 22.18 -12.09 5.89
CA SER A 117 21.50 -13.38 5.71
C SER A 117 22.47 -14.55 5.76
N TRP A 118 23.57 -14.44 5.04
CA TRP A 118 24.63 -15.44 5.02
C TRP A 118 25.27 -15.62 6.41
N TRP A 119 25.61 -14.51 7.10
CA TRP A 119 26.22 -14.51 8.41
C TRP A 119 25.31 -15.12 9.50
N VAL A 120 24.01 -14.74 9.50
CA VAL A 120 23.03 -15.29 10.45
C VAL A 120 22.85 -16.79 10.24
N ARG A 121 22.80 -17.27 8.99
CA ARG A 121 22.68 -18.69 8.66
C ARG A 121 23.92 -19.48 9.07
N ARG A 122 25.12 -18.92 8.89
CA ARG A 122 26.38 -19.58 9.33
C ARG A 122 26.48 -19.69 10.85
N ARG A 123 26.12 -18.62 11.58
CA ARG A 123 26.23 -18.62 13.05
C ARG A 123 25.08 -19.31 13.76
N GLY A 124 23.92 -19.39 13.14
CA GLY A 124 22.70 -19.98 13.74
C GLY A 124 22.69 -21.49 13.84
N GLY A 125 23.64 -22.20 13.24
CA GLY A 125 23.67 -23.65 13.19
C GLY A 125 22.46 -24.25 12.45
N ARG A 126 22.42 -25.61 12.36
CA ARG A 126 21.29 -26.33 11.72
C ARG A 126 19.94 -26.12 12.41
N GLU A 127 19.93 -25.78 13.71
CA GLU A 127 18.69 -25.52 14.48
C GLU A 127 18.01 -24.20 14.13
N ALA A 128 18.75 -23.22 13.59
CA ALA A 128 18.16 -21.93 13.22
C ALA A 128 17.30 -22.00 11.94
N VAL A 129 17.41 -23.08 11.18
CA VAL A 129 16.69 -23.26 9.90
C VAL A 129 15.82 -24.51 10.00
N ALA A 130 14.70 -24.40 10.73
CA ALA A 130 13.70 -25.47 10.68
C ALA A 130 13.26 -25.70 9.22
N PRO A 131 12.99 -26.96 8.83
CA PRO A 131 12.60 -27.29 7.47
C PRO A 131 11.31 -26.55 7.10
N LEU A 132 11.33 -25.92 5.93
CA LEU A 132 10.15 -25.27 5.36
C LEU A 132 9.12 -26.34 4.99
N ASP A 133 7.87 -26.07 5.27
CA ASP A 133 6.77 -26.88 4.74
C ASP A 133 6.51 -26.45 3.30
N VAL A 134 7.12 -27.17 2.35
CA VAL A 134 7.07 -26.83 0.92
C VAL A 134 5.63 -26.75 0.41
N HIS A 135 4.74 -27.63 0.86
CA HIS A 135 3.34 -27.63 0.40
C HIS A 135 2.59 -26.38 0.87
N VAL A 136 2.80 -25.99 2.13
CA VAL A 136 2.20 -24.75 2.67
C VAL A 136 2.79 -23.54 1.98
N LEU A 137 4.11 -23.50 1.77
CA LEU A 137 4.78 -22.40 1.11
C LEU A 137 4.32 -22.23 -0.34
N VAL A 138 4.26 -23.31 -1.11
CA VAL A 138 3.79 -23.30 -2.51
C VAL A 138 2.33 -22.85 -2.58
N ALA A 139 1.45 -23.37 -1.71
CA ALA A 139 0.05 -22.95 -1.68
C ALA A 139 -0.09 -21.47 -1.31
N THR A 140 0.70 -20.98 -0.34
CA THR A 140 0.71 -19.56 0.06
C THR A 140 1.21 -18.67 -1.06
N ALA A 141 2.30 -19.06 -1.73
CA ALA A 141 2.84 -18.35 -2.89
C ALA A 141 1.85 -18.33 -4.05
N ALA A 142 1.20 -19.45 -4.37
CA ALA A 142 0.19 -19.54 -5.44
C ALA A 142 -1.02 -18.62 -5.15
N VAL A 143 -1.55 -18.63 -3.92
CA VAL A 143 -2.61 -17.70 -3.52
C VAL A 143 -2.13 -16.25 -3.65
N GLY A 144 -0.91 -15.94 -3.19
CA GLY A 144 -0.33 -14.60 -3.31
C GLY A 144 -0.21 -14.14 -4.78
N VAL A 145 0.32 -14.99 -5.66
CA VAL A 145 0.43 -14.67 -7.10
C VAL A 145 -0.94 -14.42 -7.72
N LEU A 146 -1.92 -15.28 -7.44
CA LEU A 146 -3.28 -15.12 -7.98
C LEU A 146 -3.96 -13.83 -7.48
N LEU A 147 -3.79 -13.48 -6.20
CA LEU A 147 -4.28 -12.22 -5.65
C LEU A 147 -3.58 -11.02 -6.30
N GLY A 148 -2.27 -11.11 -6.51
CA GLY A 148 -1.51 -10.10 -7.25
C GLY A 148 -2.02 -9.91 -8.67
N CYS A 149 -2.31 -11.01 -9.39
CA CYS A 149 -2.90 -10.97 -10.71
C CYS A 149 -4.29 -10.28 -10.72
N VAL A 150 -5.10 -10.50 -9.67
CA VAL A 150 -6.41 -9.81 -9.54
C VAL A 150 -6.21 -8.31 -9.37
N VAL A 151 -5.32 -7.87 -8.48
CA VAL A 151 -5.04 -6.43 -8.29
C VAL A 151 -4.53 -5.77 -9.58
N LEU A 152 -3.80 -6.51 -10.41
CA LEU A 152 -3.24 -6.03 -11.68
C LEU A 152 -4.22 -6.11 -12.88
N ILE A 153 -5.49 -6.46 -12.66
CA ILE A 153 -6.50 -6.51 -13.74
C ILE A 153 -6.55 -5.23 -14.58
N PRO A 154 -6.45 -4.00 -14.04
CA PRO A 154 -6.40 -2.79 -14.87
C PRO A 154 -5.26 -2.80 -15.90
N MET A 155 -4.09 -3.36 -15.54
CA MET A 155 -2.94 -3.48 -16.45
C MET A 155 -3.17 -4.51 -17.55
N TRP A 156 -3.78 -5.64 -17.21
CA TRP A 156 -4.19 -6.66 -18.19
C TRP A 156 -5.26 -6.16 -19.15
N GLY A 157 -6.10 -5.23 -18.72
CA GLY A 157 -7.15 -4.64 -19.56
C GLY A 157 -6.64 -3.56 -20.50
N SER A 158 -5.79 -2.66 -19.99
CA SER A 158 -5.20 -1.59 -20.78
C SER A 158 -4.08 -2.09 -21.70
N GLY A 159 -3.34 -3.12 -21.29
CA GLY A 159 -2.12 -3.61 -21.95
C GLY A 159 -0.89 -2.72 -21.67
N VAL A 160 -1.01 -1.78 -20.74
CA VAL A 160 0.04 -0.82 -20.36
C VAL A 160 0.22 -0.86 -18.85
N VAL A 161 1.46 -0.79 -18.37
CA VAL A 161 1.79 -0.69 -16.95
C VAL A 161 1.79 0.77 -16.55
N SER A 162 0.83 1.15 -15.72
CA SER A 162 0.61 2.53 -15.32
C SER A 162 -0.13 2.58 -13.97
N VAL A 163 -0.22 3.77 -13.36
CA VAL A 163 -1.01 3.96 -12.14
C VAL A 163 -2.50 3.80 -12.45
N PRO A 164 -3.22 2.92 -11.75
CA PRO A 164 -4.67 2.83 -11.87
C PRO A 164 -5.37 3.93 -11.04
N GLY A 165 -6.68 4.07 -11.23
CA GLY A 165 -7.52 4.94 -10.42
C GLY A 165 -7.42 6.41 -10.77
N ILE A 166 -8.05 7.24 -9.94
CA ILE A 166 -8.20 8.69 -10.16
C ILE A 166 -7.60 9.55 -9.04
N ASN A 167 -7.03 8.93 -8.00
CA ASN A 167 -6.47 9.67 -6.87
C ASN A 167 -5.20 10.45 -7.27
N PRO A 168 -5.22 11.77 -7.19
CA PRO A 168 -4.07 12.59 -7.58
C PRO A 168 -2.84 12.41 -6.66
N ASP A 169 -3.01 11.86 -5.46
CA ASP A 169 -1.89 11.59 -4.53
C ASP A 169 -0.84 10.66 -5.14
N ALA A 170 -1.24 9.77 -6.06
CA ALA A 170 -0.31 8.89 -6.76
C ALA A 170 0.78 9.64 -7.53
N HIS A 171 0.43 10.79 -8.12
CA HIS A 171 1.36 11.67 -8.79
C HIS A 171 2.47 12.16 -7.83
N GLN A 172 2.11 12.58 -6.60
CA GLN A 172 3.07 13.00 -5.57
C GLN A 172 4.04 11.87 -5.20
N VAL A 173 3.51 10.66 -5.08
CA VAL A 173 4.30 9.46 -4.76
C VAL A 173 5.31 9.16 -5.86
N VAL A 174 4.86 9.14 -7.10
CA VAL A 174 5.69 8.85 -8.29
C VAL A 174 6.73 9.95 -8.50
N GLY A 175 6.32 11.22 -8.39
CA GLY A 175 7.21 12.37 -8.49
C GLY A 175 8.28 12.37 -7.38
N SER A 176 7.88 12.08 -6.14
CA SER A 176 8.82 11.95 -5.02
C SER A 176 9.83 10.81 -5.24
N ALA A 177 9.39 9.67 -5.74
CA ALA A 177 10.28 8.56 -6.06
C ALA A 177 11.27 8.93 -7.18
N ALA A 178 10.80 9.62 -8.23
CA ALA A 178 11.64 10.09 -9.31
C ALA A 178 12.69 11.11 -8.82
N LEU A 179 12.32 12.01 -7.90
CA LEU A 179 13.26 12.93 -7.26
C LEU A 179 14.35 12.18 -6.50
N LEU A 180 13.96 11.19 -5.66
CA LEU A 180 14.91 10.43 -4.84
C LEU A 180 15.87 9.56 -5.64
N GLN A 181 15.55 9.24 -6.90
CA GLN A 181 16.51 8.59 -7.81
C GLN A 181 17.67 9.50 -8.20
N GLN A 182 17.47 10.81 -8.15
CA GLN A 182 18.40 11.81 -8.66
C GLN A 182 19.10 12.57 -7.54
N ALA A 183 18.39 12.84 -6.44
CA ALA A 183 18.84 13.70 -5.38
C ALA A 183 18.40 13.19 -3.99
N PRO A 184 19.16 13.50 -2.93
CA PRO A 184 18.73 13.24 -1.56
C PRO A 184 17.52 14.11 -1.18
N PRO A 185 16.81 13.78 -0.06
CA PRO A 185 15.56 14.41 0.34
C PRO A 185 15.60 15.95 0.49
N ASP A 186 16.72 16.48 0.93
CA ASP A 186 16.88 17.90 1.25
C ASP A 186 17.64 18.67 0.15
N ALA A 187 17.72 18.12 -1.06
CA ALA A 187 18.35 18.81 -2.17
C ALA A 187 17.55 20.07 -2.53
N THR A 188 18.18 21.24 -2.34
CA THR A 188 17.58 22.55 -2.60
C THR A 188 17.60 22.95 -4.07
N ARG A 189 18.29 22.19 -4.92
CA ARG A 189 18.39 22.43 -6.35
C ARG A 189 18.33 21.11 -7.10
N VAL A 190 17.22 20.87 -7.75
CA VAL A 190 17.04 19.75 -8.65
C VAL A 190 17.20 20.25 -10.07
N GLN A 191 18.13 19.67 -10.82
CA GLN A 191 18.42 20.07 -12.21
C GLN A 191 17.28 19.72 -13.19
N LEU A 192 16.25 19.07 -12.73
CA LEU A 192 15.20 18.45 -13.55
C LEU A 192 13.81 19.05 -13.33
N GLY A 193 13.71 20.29 -12.93
CA GLY A 193 12.41 20.93 -12.78
C GLY A 193 11.60 20.51 -11.54
N LEU A 194 11.96 19.46 -10.84
CA LEU A 194 11.38 19.12 -9.53
C LEU A 194 12.01 20.03 -8.47
N ASP A 195 11.24 20.91 -7.87
CA ASP A 195 11.76 21.93 -6.95
C ASP A 195 12.05 21.34 -5.57
N HIS A 196 11.07 20.74 -4.95
CA HIS A 196 11.22 20.03 -3.67
C HIS A 196 10.01 19.16 -3.36
N ILE A 197 10.19 18.20 -2.45
CA ILE A 197 9.06 17.44 -1.92
C ILE A 197 8.43 18.25 -0.78
N PRO A 198 7.09 18.47 -0.79
CA PRO A 198 6.42 19.21 0.26
C PRO A 198 6.74 18.64 1.65
N THR A 199 7.00 19.49 2.63
CA THR A 199 7.39 19.09 4.00
C THR A 199 6.39 18.14 4.65
N VAL A 200 5.09 18.27 4.32
CA VAL A 200 4.03 17.36 4.78
C VAL A 200 4.26 15.91 4.35
N TRP A 201 5.03 15.68 3.29
CA TRP A 201 5.38 14.35 2.79
C TRP A 201 6.74 13.85 3.32
N GLY A 202 7.55 14.69 3.93
CA GLY A 202 8.91 14.37 4.35
C GLY A 202 9.03 13.17 5.31
N SER A 203 8.04 12.91 6.17
CA SER A 203 8.05 11.71 7.03
C SER A 203 7.81 10.41 6.27
N LYS A 204 7.32 10.48 5.03
CA LYS A 204 6.98 9.31 4.21
C LYS A 204 8.13 8.86 3.31
N TRP A 205 9.34 9.38 3.52
CA TRP A 205 10.53 8.99 2.77
C TRP A 205 10.69 7.48 2.59
N PRO A 206 10.47 6.62 3.61
CA PRO A 206 10.69 5.18 3.44
C PRO A 206 9.87 4.59 2.30
N ILE A 207 8.59 4.96 2.17
CA ILE A 207 7.73 4.39 1.13
C ILE A 207 8.00 4.96 -0.27
N PHE A 208 8.60 6.15 -0.35
CA PHE A 208 9.05 6.73 -1.62
C PHE A 208 10.39 6.12 -2.05
N TYR A 209 11.32 5.91 -1.13
CA TYR A 209 12.56 5.17 -1.39
C TYR A 209 12.31 3.75 -1.85
N ALA A 210 11.29 3.08 -1.31
CA ALA A 210 10.91 1.75 -1.77
C ALA A 210 10.51 1.74 -3.25
N LEU A 211 9.69 2.72 -3.67
CA LEU A 211 9.27 2.84 -5.07
C LEU A 211 10.46 3.21 -5.97
N ALA A 212 11.29 4.18 -5.56
CA ALA A 212 12.50 4.56 -6.28
C ALA A 212 13.47 3.39 -6.46
N ALA A 213 13.67 2.59 -5.40
CA ALA A 213 14.53 1.41 -5.43
C ALA A 213 13.98 0.30 -6.35
N ALA A 214 12.66 0.04 -6.28
CA ALA A 214 12.02 -0.94 -7.17
C ALA A 214 12.08 -0.51 -8.64
N SER A 215 11.90 0.80 -8.90
CA SER A 215 12.09 1.40 -10.21
C SER A 215 13.51 1.17 -10.73
N ASN A 216 14.55 1.50 -9.96
CA ASN A 216 15.94 1.28 -10.35
C ASN A 216 16.27 -0.20 -10.59
N LEU A 217 15.77 -1.11 -9.74
CA LEU A 217 16.00 -2.55 -9.88
C LEU A 217 15.30 -3.15 -11.10
N SER A 218 14.13 -2.65 -11.47
CA SER A 218 13.36 -3.14 -12.61
C SER A 218 13.78 -2.49 -13.93
N GLY A 219 14.47 -1.35 -13.89
CA GLY A 219 14.70 -0.49 -15.04
C GLY A 219 13.42 0.15 -15.60
N LEU A 220 12.34 0.16 -14.82
CA LEU A 220 11.10 0.84 -15.14
C LEU A 220 11.10 2.24 -14.53
N ASP A 221 10.35 3.16 -15.14
CA ASP A 221 9.98 4.41 -14.49
C ASP A 221 9.23 4.14 -13.17
N PRO A 222 9.29 5.01 -12.15
CA PRO A 222 8.49 4.87 -10.92
C PRO A 222 6.99 4.68 -11.19
N LEU A 223 6.46 5.27 -12.26
CA LEU A 223 5.09 5.05 -12.73
C LEU A 223 4.84 3.58 -13.07
N GLY A 224 5.78 2.92 -13.76
CA GLY A 224 5.70 1.51 -14.14
C GLY A 224 5.95 0.55 -12.99
N ALA A 225 6.77 0.92 -12.01
CA ALA A 225 7.02 0.11 -10.81
C ALA A 225 5.88 0.18 -9.79
N PHE A 226 5.07 1.23 -9.81
CA PHE A 226 3.99 1.50 -8.85
C PHE A 226 2.97 0.36 -8.73
N PRO A 227 2.30 -0.11 -9.81
CA PRO A 227 1.21 -1.08 -9.69
C PRO A 227 1.67 -2.44 -9.17
N THR A 228 2.88 -2.88 -9.52
CA THR A 228 3.42 -4.16 -9.05
C THR A 228 3.76 -4.11 -7.55
N MET A 229 4.27 -2.99 -7.06
CA MET A 229 4.51 -2.81 -5.64
C MET A 229 3.19 -2.68 -4.87
N ALA A 230 2.19 -1.96 -5.38
CA ALA A 230 0.86 -1.90 -4.80
C ALA A 230 0.22 -3.29 -4.69
N ALA A 231 0.34 -4.10 -5.74
CA ALA A 231 -0.14 -5.47 -5.73
C ALA A 231 0.58 -6.33 -4.68
N LEU A 232 1.90 -6.21 -4.55
CA LEU A 232 2.66 -6.94 -3.51
C LEU A 232 2.22 -6.52 -2.09
N LEU A 233 1.99 -5.24 -1.84
CA LEU A 233 1.51 -4.75 -0.55
C LEU A 233 0.11 -5.30 -0.23
N ALA A 234 -0.82 -5.30 -1.19
CA ALA A 234 -2.14 -5.90 -1.04
C ALA A 234 -2.07 -7.40 -0.73
N VAL A 235 -1.18 -8.12 -1.43
CA VAL A 235 -0.91 -9.54 -1.17
C VAL A 235 -0.34 -9.75 0.24
N LEU A 236 0.61 -8.92 0.68
CA LEU A 236 1.18 -9.02 2.03
C LEU A 236 0.13 -8.74 3.11
N ALA A 237 -0.79 -7.79 2.89
CA ALA A 237 -1.93 -7.57 3.78
C ALA A 237 -2.81 -8.84 3.89
N ALA A 238 -3.21 -9.39 2.75
CA ALA A 238 -4.06 -10.58 2.67
C ALA A 238 -3.41 -11.79 3.37
N LEU A 239 -2.15 -12.08 3.05
CA LEU A 239 -1.40 -13.17 3.67
C LEU A 239 -1.17 -12.94 5.17
N GLY A 240 -1.02 -11.68 5.59
CA GLY A 240 -0.95 -11.29 7.00
C GLY A 240 -2.24 -11.57 7.75
N PHE A 241 -3.41 -11.21 7.21
CA PHE A 241 -4.71 -11.58 7.79
C PHE A 241 -4.92 -13.09 7.84
N GLY A 242 -4.48 -13.79 6.80
CA GLY A 242 -4.49 -15.25 6.78
C GLY A 242 -3.62 -15.87 7.87
N ALA A 243 -2.40 -15.36 8.06
CA ALA A 243 -1.49 -15.82 9.11
C ALA A 243 -2.04 -15.48 10.51
N LEU A 244 -2.62 -14.30 10.71
CA LEU A 244 -3.31 -13.90 11.94
C LEU A 244 -4.46 -14.86 12.26
N ALA A 245 -5.30 -15.17 11.28
CA ALA A 245 -6.41 -16.11 11.45
C ALA A 245 -5.94 -17.53 11.71
N GLY A 246 -4.89 -17.96 11.03
CA GLY A 246 -4.31 -19.29 11.21
C GLY A 246 -3.71 -19.51 12.59
N GLU A 247 -2.85 -18.59 13.04
CA GLU A 247 -2.03 -18.76 14.24
C GLU A 247 -2.64 -18.11 15.49
N ALA A 248 -3.21 -16.91 15.38
CA ALA A 248 -3.78 -16.20 16.53
C ALA A 248 -5.24 -16.59 16.79
N PHE A 249 -6.07 -16.68 15.75
CA PHE A 249 -7.47 -17.08 15.92
C PHE A 249 -7.67 -18.62 16.03
N GLY A 250 -6.62 -19.40 15.72
CA GLY A 250 -6.65 -20.85 15.93
C GLY A 250 -7.26 -21.66 14.79
N LEU A 251 -7.48 -21.07 13.61
CA LEU A 251 -7.97 -21.81 12.43
C LEU A 251 -6.94 -22.80 11.85
N GLY A 252 -5.66 -22.66 12.23
CA GLY A 252 -4.57 -23.38 11.57
C GLY A 252 -4.37 -22.91 10.12
N ARG A 253 -3.28 -23.33 9.50
CA ARG A 253 -2.79 -22.84 8.22
C ARG A 253 -3.80 -22.91 7.07
N ARG A 254 -4.56 -24.01 6.99
CA ARG A 254 -5.56 -24.20 5.93
C ARG A 254 -6.69 -23.17 6.00
N GLY A 255 -7.20 -22.90 7.22
CA GLY A 255 -8.22 -21.88 7.39
C GLY A 255 -7.66 -20.49 7.16
N GLY A 256 -6.41 -20.28 7.57
CA GLY A 256 -5.70 -19.05 7.30
C GLY A 256 -5.61 -18.74 5.81
N LEU A 257 -5.34 -19.72 4.93
CA LEU A 257 -5.32 -19.51 3.48
C LEU A 257 -6.67 -19.08 2.89
N VAL A 258 -7.78 -19.62 3.42
CA VAL A 258 -9.12 -19.16 2.99
C VAL A 258 -9.35 -17.73 3.46
N VAL A 259 -8.98 -17.40 4.71
CA VAL A 259 -9.09 -16.01 5.20
C VAL A 259 -8.21 -15.07 4.39
N ALA A 260 -6.98 -15.49 4.00
CA ALA A 260 -6.12 -14.72 3.12
C ALA A 260 -6.80 -14.43 1.77
N ALA A 261 -7.41 -15.45 1.15
CA ALA A 261 -8.13 -15.29 -0.10
C ALA A 261 -9.31 -14.31 0.03
N VAL A 262 -10.15 -14.49 1.06
CA VAL A 262 -11.31 -13.60 1.29
C VAL A 262 -10.86 -12.17 1.59
N SER A 263 -9.82 -11.98 2.41
CA SER A 263 -9.28 -10.65 2.73
C SER A 263 -8.64 -9.99 1.52
N GLY A 264 -7.92 -10.75 0.68
CA GLY A 264 -7.29 -10.23 -0.53
C GLY A 264 -8.26 -9.89 -1.65
N LEU A 265 -9.39 -10.59 -1.71
CA LEU A 265 -10.49 -10.33 -2.63
C LEU A 265 -11.56 -9.39 -2.03
N SER A 266 -11.33 -8.83 -0.84
CA SER A 266 -12.24 -7.84 -0.27
C SER A 266 -12.10 -6.50 -0.99
N TRP A 267 -13.22 -5.81 -1.16
CA TRP A 267 -13.24 -4.50 -1.81
C TRP A 267 -12.22 -3.52 -1.21
N VAL A 268 -12.05 -3.49 0.12
CA VAL A 268 -11.08 -2.58 0.75
C VAL A 268 -9.67 -2.84 0.27
N THR A 269 -9.23 -4.10 0.19
CA THR A 269 -7.88 -4.44 -0.27
C THR A 269 -7.68 -4.06 -1.73
N ILE A 270 -8.66 -4.36 -2.59
CA ILE A 270 -8.64 -3.99 -4.01
C ILE A 270 -8.67 -2.47 -4.16
N HIS A 271 -9.61 -1.80 -3.49
CA HIS A 271 -9.79 -0.35 -3.56
C HIS A 271 -8.53 0.41 -3.14
N LEU A 272 -7.90 0.05 -2.03
CA LEU A 272 -6.66 0.72 -1.58
C LEU A 272 -5.52 0.62 -2.60
N ALA A 273 -5.47 -0.46 -3.36
CA ALA A 273 -4.43 -0.68 -4.36
C ALA A 273 -4.76 -0.04 -5.72
N VAL A 274 -6.04 -0.11 -6.15
CA VAL A 274 -6.50 0.34 -7.46
C VAL A 274 -6.88 1.82 -7.47
N HIS A 275 -7.43 2.35 -6.37
CA HIS A 275 -7.64 3.78 -6.15
C HIS A 275 -6.45 4.38 -5.38
N PRO A 276 -5.27 4.42 -5.89
CA PRO A 276 -3.93 4.31 -5.31
C PRO A 276 -3.73 5.08 -4.00
N TYR A 277 -4.36 4.64 -2.93
CA TYR A 277 -4.11 5.15 -1.57
C TYR A 277 -2.77 4.63 -1.03
N TRP A 278 -1.69 5.01 -1.67
CA TRP A 278 -0.34 4.49 -1.45
C TRP A 278 0.08 4.46 0.03
N ASN A 279 -0.03 5.61 0.69
CA ASN A 279 0.41 5.74 2.08
C ASN A 279 -0.40 4.81 3.01
N GLN A 280 -1.71 4.75 2.78
CA GLN A 280 -2.63 3.90 3.54
C GLN A 280 -2.36 2.42 3.27
N LEU A 281 -2.07 2.05 2.03
CA LEU A 281 -1.78 0.66 1.62
C LEU A 281 -0.53 0.10 2.32
N TRP A 282 0.51 0.92 2.52
CA TRP A 282 1.70 0.52 3.28
C TRP A 282 1.38 0.21 4.75
N GLY A 283 0.65 1.11 5.41
CA GLY A 283 0.20 0.87 6.79
C GLY A 283 -0.73 -0.35 6.88
N TYR A 284 -1.62 -0.50 5.92
CA TYR A 284 -2.55 -1.61 5.81
C TYR A 284 -1.83 -2.95 5.62
N ALA A 285 -0.79 -3.00 4.80
CA ALA A 285 0.03 -4.20 4.61
C ALA A 285 0.76 -4.63 5.89
N ALA A 286 1.22 -3.66 6.69
CA ALA A 286 1.94 -3.92 7.94
C ALA A 286 1.01 -4.33 9.10
N LEU A 287 -0.25 -3.86 9.12
CA LEU A 287 -1.21 -4.02 10.21
C LEU A 287 -1.39 -5.48 10.68
N PRO A 288 -1.79 -6.44 9.84
CA PRO A 288 -2.05 -7.81 10.30
C PRO A 288 -0.79 -8.52 10.81
N TRP A 289 0.37 -8.22 10.24
CA TRP A 289 1.66 -8.75 10.70
C TRP A 289 2.07 -8.16 12.05
N ALA A 290 1.86 -6.86 12.28
CA ALA A 290 2.11 -6.21 13.56
C ALA A 290 1.22 -6.83 14.65
N LEU A 291 -0.08 -7.02 14.38
CA LEU A 291 -1.01 -7.66 15.31
C LEU A 291 -0.63 -9.12 15.60
N LEU A 292 -0.25 -9.89 14.59
CA LEU A 292 0.18 -11.28 14.75
C LEU A 292 1.46 -11.38 15.59
N LEU A 293 2.49 -10.61 15.25
CA LEU A 293 3.75 -10.62 16.00
C LEU A 293 3.56 -10.09 17.42
N GLY A 294 2.74 -9.06 17.60
CA GLY A 294 2.37 -8.56 18.93
C GLY A 294 1.64 -9.61 19.77
N TRP A 295 0.68 -10.33 19.18
CA TRP A 295 0.01 -11.46 19.83
C TRP A 295 1.01 -12.56 20.24
N LEU A 296 1.91 -12.98 19.34
CA LEU A 296 2.89 -14.02 19.62
C LEU A 296 3.87 -13.59 20.72
N ALA A 297 4.27 -12.32 20.73
CA ALA A 297 5.10 -11.74 21.78
C ALA A 297 4.40 -11.76 23.15
N LEU A 298 3.15 -11.37 23.21
CA LEU A 298 2.36 -11.32 24.46
C LEU A 298 1.94 -12.70 24.95
N ASN A 299 1.71 -13.64 24.03
CA ASN A 299 1.26 -15.01 24.38
C ASN A 299 2.40 -15.96 24.76
N GLY A 300 3.65 -15.50 24.80
CA GLY A 300 4.82 -16.31 25.18
C GLY A 300 5.28 -17.32 24.13
N ARG A 301 4.82 -17.17 22.87
CA ARG A 301 5.17 -18.05 21.74
C ARG A 301 6.24 -17.46 20.82
N GLY A 302 7.26 -16.85 21.35
CA GLY A 302 8.31 -16.22 20.56
C GLY A 302 8.75 -14.86 21.12
N GLU A 303 8.12 -14.47 22.20
CA GLU A 303 8.46 -13.36 23.11
C GLU A 303 9.19 -12.17 22.48
N ALA A 304 10.45 -11.98 22.89
CA ALA A 304 11.25 -10.82 22.51
C ALA A 304 11.54 -10.70 21.02
N ARG A 305 11.65 -11.79 20.27
CA ARG A 305 11.90 -11.78 18.82
C ARG A 305 10.68 -11.22 18.08
N ALA A 306 9.49 -11.73 18.43
CA ALA A 306 8.25 -11.24 17.84
C ALA A 306 7.97 -9.78 18.23
N ALA A 307 8.34 -9.35 19.45
CA ALA A 307 8.20 -7.95 19.88
C ALA A 307 9.02 -6.98 19.02
N VAL A 308 10.26 -7.35 18.66
CA VAL A 308 11.11 -6.53 17.77
C VAL A 308 10.48 -6.40 16.38
N GLY A 309 10.03 -7.51 15.79
CA GLY A 309 9.35 -7.47 14.50
C GLY A 309 8.05 -6.66 14.53
N CYS A 310 7.28 -6.77 15.60
CA CYS A 310 6.09 -5.94 15.83
C CYS A 310 6.46 -4.45 15.89
N GLY A 311 7.48 -4.09 16.67
CA GLY A 311 7.94 -2.70 16.79
C GLY A 311 8.39 -2.11 15.46
N LEU A 312 9.12 -2.88 14.64
CA LEU A 312 9.56 -2.45 13.30
C LEU A 312 8.35 -2.16 12.38
N LEU A 313 7.33 -3.01 12.41
CA LEU A 313 6.12 -2.80 11.60
C LEU A 313 5.27 -1.64 12.11
N LEU A 314 5.18 -1.45 13.43
CA LEU A 314 4.51 -0.28 14.03
C LEU A 314 5.21 1.02 13.65
N LEU A 315 6.55 1.03 13.62
CA LEU A 315 7.32 2.18 13.13
C LEU A 315 7.01 2.49 11.66
N LEU A 316 6.96 1.46 10.81
CA LEU A 316 6.55 1.64 9.42
C LEU A 316 5.14 2.23 9.32
N ILE A 317 4.16 1.72 10.09
CA ILE A 317 2.79 2.26 10.12
C ILE A 317 2.79 3.73 10.53
N ALA A 318 3.53 4.09 11.58
CA ALA A 318 3.60 5.47 12.08
C ALA A 318 4.20 6.43 11.04
N LEU A 319 5.18 6.00 10.27
CA LEU A 319 5.81 6.80 9.21
C LEU A 319 4.95 6.86 7.94
N ALA A 320 4.47 5.71 7.46
CA ALA A 320 3.72 5.63 6.22
C ALA A 320 2.33 6.25 6.34
N TYR A 321 1.61 5.89 7.40
CA TYR A 321 0.23 6.34 7.61
C TYR A 321 -0.14 6.50 9.10
N PRO A 322 0.21 7.62 9.72
CA PRO A 322 0.03 7.84 11.17
C PRO A 322 -1.42 7.72 11.65
N LEU A 323 -2.41 8.02 10.81
CA LEU A 323 -3.83 7.85 11.14
C LEU A 323 -4.21 6.39 11.46
N LEU A 324 -3.47 5.42 10.92
CA LEU A 324 -3.68 3.99 11.23
C LEU A 324 -3.03 3.57 12.56
N PHE A 325 -1.97 4.25 12.98
CA PHE A 325 -1.14 3.82 14.12
C PHE A 325 -1.92 3.59 15.43
N PRO A 326 -2.92 4.40 15.82
CA PRO A 326 -3.71 4.16 17.02
C PRO A 326 -4.41 2.80 17.06
N TYR A 327 -4.85 2.27 15.92
CA TYR A 327 -5.63 1.02 15.86
C TYR A 327 -4.85 -0.21 16.36
N PRO A 328 -3.68 -0.56 15.78
CA PRO A 328 -2.90 -1.67 16.30
C PRO A 328 -2.42 -1.42 17.73
N VAL A 329 -2.11 -0.18 18.11
CA VAL A 329 -1.68 0.14 19.48
C VAL A 329 -2.81 -0.15 20.48
N VAL A 330 -4.02 0.32 20.24
CA VAL A 330 -5.19 0.06 21.09
C VAL A 330 -5.43 -1.45 21.22
N ILE A 331 -5.43 -2.18 20.09
CA ILE A 331 -5.61 -3.64 20.09
C ILE A 331 -4.52 -4.32 20.93
N LEU A 332 -3.25 -3.96 20.73
CA LEU A 332 -2.12 -4.56 21.45
C LEU A 332 -2.15 -4.23 22.95
N VAL A 333 -2.53 -3.02 23.33
CA VAL A 333 -2.72 -2.64 24.75
C VAL A 333 -3.82 -3.48 25.37
N LEU A 334 -4.97 -3.61 24.71
CA LEU A 334 -6.08 -4.43 25.21
C LEU A 334 -5.68 -5.93 25.27
N MET A 335 -4.89 -6.43 24.32
CA MET A 335 -4.33 -7.78 24.39
C MET A 335 -3.41 -7.93 25.62
N ALA A 336 -2.53 -6.96 25.89
CA ALA A 336 -1.63 -7.00 27.05
C ALA A 336 -2.41 -7.00 28.37
N VAL A 337 -3.43 -6.16 28.46
CA VAL A 337 -4.33 -6.11 29.61
C VAL A 337 -5.08 -7.44 29.81
N ALA A 338 -5.70 -7.97 28.75
CA ALA A 338 -6.45 -9.22 28.80
C ALA A 338 -5.58 -10.44 29.16
N LEU A 339 -4.31 -10.44 28.70
CA LEU A 339 -3.34 -11.49 29.03
C LEU A 339 -2.69 -11.29 30.40
N ARG A 340 -2.82 -10.10 31.01
CA ARG A 340 -2.10 -9.71 32.24
C ARG A 340 -0.58 -9.93 32.11
N ARG A 341 -0.04 -9.72 30.92
CA ARG A 341 1.39 -9.91 30.61
C ARG A 341 1.98 -8.63 30.04
N ARG A 342 3.23 -8.38 30.40
CA ARG A 342 4.06 -7.34 29.76
C ARG A 342 4.93 -8.01 28.69
N PRO A 343 5.18 -7.37 27.54
CA PRO A 343 6.13 -7.88 26.57
C PRO A 343 7.52 -7.97 27.22
N ARG A 344 8.15 -9.12 27.08
CA ARG A 344 9.54 -9.29 27.53
C ARG A 344 10.45 -8.74 26.46
N LEU A 345 11.15 -7.67 26.77
CA LEU A 345 12.20 -7.17 25.89
C LEU A 345 13.37 -8.16 25.81
N PRO A 346 14.04 -8.28 24.66
CA PRO A 346 15.18 -9.16 24.50
C PRO A 346 16.27 -8.80 25.49
N ALA A 347 16.79 -9.78 26.20
CA ALA A 347 18.02 -9.63 27.00
C ALA A 347 19.24 -9.58 26.06
N TRP A 348 19.32 -8.59 25.21
CA TRP A 348 20.47 -8.39 24.30
C TRP A 348 21.72 -7.93 25.05
N GLY A 349 21.60 -7.67 26.36
CA GLY A 349 22.62 -7.04 27.16
C GLY A 349 23.81 -7.90 27.59
N ARG A 350 23.85 -9.22 27.27
CA ARG A 350 24.93 -10.05 27.84
C ARG A 350 26.14 -10.32 26.92
N ARG A 351 26.08 -10.13 25.61
CA ARG A 351 27.19 -10.42 24.69
C ARG A 351 27.43 -9.43 23.53
N GLY A 352 26.56 -8.45 23.31
CA GLY A 352 26.69 -7.46 22.22
C GLY A 352 26.77 -6.01 22.67
N GLY A 353 26.78 -5.82 23.96
CA GLY A 353 27.08 -4.58 24.64
C GLY A 353 26.18 -3.37 24.36
N PRO A 354 26.24 -2.35 25.16
CA PRO A 354 25.52 -1.10 25.04
C PRO A 354 25.78 -0.40 23.68
N ILE A 355 26.92 -0.66 23.04
CA ILE A 355 27.33 -0.04 21.76
C ILE A 355 26.33 -0.41 20.65
N GLY A 356 25.93 -1.68 20.53
CA GLY A 356 24.93 -2.09 19.52
C GLY A 356 23.56 -1.46 19.75
N PHE A 357 23.15 -1.25 21.01
CA PHE A 357 21.92 -0.53 21.36
C PHE A 357 22.01 0.96 21.04
N VAL A 358 23.16 1.59 21.35
CA VAL A 358 23.40 3.01 21.04
C VAL A 358 23.39 3.22 19.52
N LEU A 359 24.11 2.39 18.76
CA LEU A 359 24.13 2.47 17.30
C LEU A 359 22.74 2.25 16.69
N LEU A 360 22.01 1.25 17.15
CA LEU A 360 20.62 1.01 16.69
C LEU A 360 19.71 2.18 17.09
N GLY A 361 19.85 2.71 18.31
CA GLY A 361 19.12 3.88 18.78
C GLY A 361 19.41 5.13 17.94
N LEU A 362 20.67 5.37 17.59
CA LEU A 362 21.06 6.47 16.71
C LEU A 362 20.50 6.31 15.29
N ILE A 363 20.58 5.10 14.71
CA ILE A 363 20.02 4.79 13.38
C ILE A 363 18.50 4.97 13.37
N LEU A 364 17.82 4.57 14.42
CA LEU A 364 16.37 4.69 14.52
C LEU A 364 15.90 6.06 15.03
N LEU A 365 16.79 6.91 15.53
CA LEU A 365 16.44 8.19 16.15
C LEU A 365 15.66 9.10 15.18
N VAL A 366 16.16 9.28 13.96
CA VAL A 366 15.51 10.12 12.94
C VAL A 366 14.13 9.59 12.55
N PRO A 367 13.98 8.30 12.17
CA PRO A 367 12.66 7.73 11.95
C PRO A 367 11.71 7.83 13.15
N LEU A 368 12.21 7.63 14.37
CA LEU A 368 11.40 7.73 15.59
C LEU A 368 10.93 9.17 15.85
N LEU A 369 11.79 10.16 15.70
CA LEU A 369 11.41 11.57 15.81
C LEU A 369 10.38 11.96 14.76
N ALA A 370 10.57 11.55 13.50
CA ALA A 370 9.59 11.75 12.44
C ALA A 370 8.26 11.06 12.74
N ALA A 371 8.28 9.85 13.30
CA ALA A 371 7.07 9.15 13.72
C ALA A 371 6.33 9.90 14.84
N VAL A 372 7.05 10.38 15.86
CA VAL A 372 6.47 11.17 16.97
C VAL A 372 5.83 12.45 16.46
N GLN A 373 6.52 13.20 15.60
CA GLN A 373 5.98 14.42 14.99
C GLN A 373 4.70 14.14 14.21
N LYS A 374 4.66 13.06 13.42
CA LYS A 374 3.47 12.68 12.67
C LYS A 374 2.33 12.21 13.54
N LEU A 375 2.61 11.50 14.61
CA LEU A 375 1.58 11.09 15.57
C LEU A 375 0.96 12.28 16.28
N SER A 376 1.74 13.31 16.61
CA SER A 376 1.19 14.55 17.19
C SER A 376 0.27 15.27 16.19
N GLN A 377 0.68 15.37 14.92
CA GLN A 377 -0.15 15.94 13.85
C GLN A 377 -1.44 15.13 13.62
N ALA A 378 -1.34 13.79 13.56
CA ALA A 378 -2.50 12.91 13.43
C ALA A 378 -3.43 12.99 14.64
N GLY A 379 -2.86 13.09 15.85
CA GLY A 379 -3.63 13.29 17.08
C GLY A 379 -4.45 14.57 17.05
N SER A 380 -3.88 15.68 16.61
CA SER A 380 -4.59 16.95 16.46
C SER A 380 -5.74 16.86 15.46
N GLN A 381 -5.57 16.13 14.36
CA GLN A 381 -6.62 15.91 13.36
C GLN A 381 -7.77 15.02 13.88
N LEU A 382 -7.46 14.03 14.71
CA LEU A 382 -8.49 13.20 15.35
C LEU A 382 -9.30 13.95 16.41
N ILE A 383 -8.64 14.87 17.15
CA ILE A 383 -9.28 15.69 18.17
C ILE A 383 -10.11 16.81 17.54
N HIS A 384 -9.62 17.38 16.44
CA HIS A 384 -10.26 18.48 15.70
C HIS A 384 -10.55 18.08 14.25
N PRO A 385 -11.46 17.13 13.99
CA PRO A 385 -11.74 16.64 12.64
C PRO A 385 -12.29 17.71 11.69
N GLY A 386 -12.83 18.82 12.21
CA GLY A 386 -13.32 19.95 11.41
C GLY A 386 -12.24 20.96 10.98
N GLY A 387 -11.02 20.87 11.52
CA GLY A 387 -9.90 21.78 11.18
C GLY A 387 -9.06 21.32 9.99
N ALA A 388 -9.13 20.06 9.63
CA ALA A 388 -8.44 19.53 8.46
C ALA A 388 -9.37 19.62 7.24
N VAL A 389 -9.26 20.69 6.47
CA VAL A 389 -9.93 20.84 5.17
C VAL A 389 -9.23 19.93 4.12
N TRP A 390 -9.00 18.69 4.45
CA TRP A 390 -8.74 17.66 3.46
C TRP A 390 -10.11 17.19 2.95
N GLY A 391 -10.71 17.98 2.10
CA GLY A 391 -11.88 17.58 1.35
C GLY A 391 -11.50 16.51 0.33
N GLY A 392 -10.97 15.38 0.81
CA GLY A 392 -10.60 14.27 -0.06
C GLY A 392 -11.74 13.90 -1.01
N ASP A 393 -11.46 13.00 -1.91
CA ASP A 393 -12.38 12.43 -2.89
C ASP A 393 -13.62 11.72 -2.28
N VAL A 394 -13.68 11.58 -0.95
CA VAL A 394 -14.80 10.99 -0.21
C VAL A 394 -15.78 12.08 0.25
N THR A 395 -16.76 12.39 -0.58
CA THR A 395 -17.75 13.45 -0.34
C THR A 395 -19.01 12.98 0.40
N SER A 396 -19.21 11.66 0.53
CA SER A 396 -20.37 11.05 1.20
C SER A 396 -19.94 9.86 2.06
N PHE A 397 -20.76 9.53 3.07
CA PHE A 397 -20.52 8.34 3.88
C PHE A 397 -20.71 7.07 3.04
N ILE A 398 -19.67 6.25 3.01
CA ILE A 398 -19.72 4.96 2.31
C ILE A 398 -20.46 3.96 3.23
N PRO A 399 -21.41 3.17 2.68
CA PRO A 399 -22.10 2.15 3.44
C PRO A 399 -21.13 1.12 4.06
N PHE A 400 -21.36 0.75 5.34
CA PHE A 400 -20.55 -0.25 6.03
C PHE A 400 -20.48 -1.58 5.25
N GLY A 401 -21.55 -1.96 4.56
CA GLY A 401 -21.60 -3.16 3.71
C GLY A 401 -20.50 -3.22 2.64
N ASP A 402 -20.08 -2.08 2.11
CA ASP A 402 -18.99 -2.02 1.14
C ASP A 402 -17.66 -2.44 1.77
N PHE A 403 -17.37 -1.96 2.99
CA PHE A 403 -16.13 -2.31 3.72
C PHE A 403 -16.04 -3.79 4.11
N VAL A 404 -17.18 -4.45 4.30
CA VAL A 404 -17.19 -5.89 4.58
C VAL A 404 -17.41 -6.76 3.33
N GLY A 405 -17.40 -6.12 2.14
CA GLY A 405 -17.40 -6.83 0.86
C GLY A 405 -18.76 -7.39 0.45
N THR A 406 -19.87 -6.75 0.87
CA THR A 406 -21.23 -7.23 0.59
C THR A 406 -22.00 -6.37 -0.43
N GLY A 407 -21.37 -5.32 -0.97
CA GLY A 407 -21.97 -4.51 -2.04
C GLY A 407 -23.10 -3.58 -1.60
N GLY A 408 -23.04 -3.05 -0.38
CA GLY A 408 -23.93 -1.98 0.12
C GLY A 408 -25.22 -2.46 0.79
N GLY A 409 -25.53 -3.75 0.78
CA GLY A 409 -26.71 -4.29 1.47
C GLY A 409 -26.53 -4.39 2.98
N ILE A 410 -27.50 -3.87 3.77
CA ILE A 410 -27.44 -3.96 5.23
C ILE A 410 -27.53 -5.40 5.74
N LEU A 411 -28.38 -6.23 5.12
CA LEU A 411 -28.59 -7.61 5.56
C LEU A 411 -27.34 -8.49 5.36
N PRO A 412 -26.66 -8.48 4.21
CA PRO A 412 -25.39 -9.16 4.08
C PRO A 412 -24.32 -8.67 5.05
N ALA A 413 -24.25 -7.36 5.33
CA ALA A 413 -23.33 -6.81 6.32
C ALA A 413 -23.60 -7.35 7.73
N LEU A 414 -24.85 -7.45 8.13
CA LEU A 414 -25.26 -8.05 9.41
C LEU A 414 -24.87 -9.52 9.49
N VAL A 415 -24.96 -10.28 8.39
CA VAL A 415 -24.49 -11.69 8.35
C VAL A 415 -22.99 -11.76 8.59
N ILE A 416 -22.18 -10.88 7.96
CA ILE A 416 -20.74 -10.86 8.21
C ILE A 416 -20.41 -10.48 9.66
N LEU A 417 -21.13 -9.51 10.22
CA LEU A 417 -20.99 -9.16 11.64
C LEU A 417 -21.35 -10.34 12.56
N ALA A 418 -22.44 -11.03 12.28
CA ALA A 418 -22.83 -12.23 13.04
C ALA A 418 -21.76 -13.33 12.96
N LEU A 419 -21.16 -13.55 11.79
CA LEU A 419 -20.04 -14.47 11.61
C LEU A 419 -18.78 -14.01 12.38
N ALA A 420 -18.49 -12.71 12.41
CA ALA A 420 -17.39 -12.16 13.19
C ALA A 420 -17.62 -12.36 14.71
N VAL A 421 -18.82 -12.09 15.19
CA VAL A 421 -19.22 -12.37 16.59
C VAL A 421 -19.13 -13.87 16.89
N TRP A 422 -19.62 -14.71 15.98
CA TRP A 422 -19.47 -16.18 16.12
C TRP A 422 -18.00 -16.59 16.23
N ALA A 423 -17.12 -16.03 15.40
CA ALA A 423 -15.69 -16.30 15.47
C ALA A 423 -15.10 -15.89 16.82
N LEU A 424 -15.43 -14.70 17.33
CA LEU A 424 -14.98 -14.22 18.64
C LEU A 424 -15.44 -15.13 19.78
N VAL A 425 -16.68 -15.59 19.74
CA VAL A 425 -17.26 -16.40 20.82
C VAL A 425 -16.79 -17.86 20.78
N ARG A 426 -16.62 -18.44 19.58
CA ARG A 426 -16.46 -19.90 19.41
C ARG A 426 -15.07 -20.34 18.91
N VAL A 427 -14.32 -19.46 18.27
CA VAL A 427 -13.09 -19.84 17.58
C VAL A 427 -11.87 -19.17 18.20
N VAL A 428 -11.95 -17.86 18.37
CA VAL A 428 -10.82 -17.06 18.87
C VAL A 428 -10.57 -17.36 20.36
N PRO A 429 -9.29 -17.52 20.78
CA PRO A 429 -8.97 -17.73 22.19
C PRO A 429 -9.60 -16.65 23.09
N ARG A 430 -10.29 -17.04 24.18
CA ARG A 430 -11.13 -16.16 25.00
C ARG A 430 -10.49 -14.81 25.36
N ARG A 431 -9.20 -14.80 25.74
CA ARG A 431 -8.50 -13.55 26.10
C ARG A 431 -8.28 -12.64 24.90
N LEU A 432 -7.96 -13.22 23.76
CA LEU A 432 -7.83 -12.48 22.50
C LEU A 432 -9.20 -11.97 22.03
N ALA A 433 -10.23 -12.79 22.14
CA ALA A 433 -11.61 -12.44 21.82
C ALA A 433 -12.12 -11.24 22.65
N LEU A 434 -11.81 -11.23 23.95
CA LEU A 434 -12.14 -10.09 24.81
C LEU A 434 -11.41 -8.81 24.37
N ALA A 435 -10.12 -8.88 24.06
CA ALA A 435 -9.34 -7.74 23.60
C ALA A 435 -9.87 -7.19 22.27
N LEU A 436 -10.11 -8.09 21.29
CA LEU A 436 -10.64 -7.70 19.97
C LEU A 436 -12.07 -7.18 20.07
N GLY A 437 -12.92 -7.82 20.87
CA GLY A 437 -14.30 -7.37 21.10
C GLY A 437 -14.35 -5.98 21.73
N ALA A 438 -13.50 -5.71 22.74
CA ALA A 438 -13.39 -4.39 23.35
C ALA A 438 -12.85 -3.35 22.35
N ALA A 439 -11.84 -3.70 21.54
CA ALA A 439 -11.33 -2.82 20.49
C ALA A 439 -12.42 -2.47 19.46
N LEU A 440 -13.15 -3.48 18.96
CA LEU A 440 -14.23 -3.27 17.99
C LEU A 440 -15.37 -2.44 18.57
N ALA A 441 -15.69 -2.60 19.85
CA ALA A 441 -16.68 -1.76 20.53
C ALA A 441 -16.24 -0.29 20.61
N LEU A 442 -14.96 -0.03 20.97
CA LEU A 442 -14.40 1.33 20.95
C LEU A 442 -14.41 1.92 19.55
N PHE A 443 -14.08 1.12 18.53
CA PHE A 443 -14.08 1.57 17.15
C PHE A 443 -15.50 1.84 16.63
N ALA A 444 -16.48 1.05 17.02
CA ALA A 444 -17.89 1.33 16.71
C ALA A 444 -18.38 2.66 17.34
N LEU A 445 -17.95 2.97 18.57
CA LEU A 445 -18.24 4.27 19.19
C LEU A 445 -17.56 5.42 18.43
N LEU A 446 -16.34 5.22 17.95
CA LEU A 446 -15.64 6.21 17.11
C LEU A 446 -16.36 6.40 15.78
N ASP A 447 -16.82 5.33 15.11
CA ASP A 447 -17.62 5.40 13.88
C ASP A 447 -18.87 6.28 14.07
N VAL A 448 -19.65 6.01 15.14
CA VAL A 448 -20.81 6.84 15.49
C VAL A 448 -20.42 8.30 15.66
N ARG A 449 -19.31 8.59 16.36
CA ARG A 449 -18.81 9.96 16.55
C ARG A 449 -18.43 10.63 15.24
N LEU A 450 -17.70 9.93 14.36
CA LEU A 450 -17.27 10.47 13.06
C LEU A 450 -18.46 10.82 12.17
N ARG A 451 -19.54 10.03 12.21
CA ARG A 451 -20.78 10.29 11.46
C ARG A 451 -21.59 11.47 11.97
N THR A 452 -21.34 11.94 13.18
CA THR A 452 -21.99 13.14 13.74
C THR A 452 -21.23 14.44 13.46
N VAL A 453 -20.03 14.36 12.87
CA VAL A 453 -19.20 15.54 12.55
C VAL A 453 -19.43 15.94 11.09
N PRO A 454 -19.69 17.22 10.77
CA PRO A 454 -19.98 17.67 9.40
C PRO A 454 -18.95 17.31 8.35
N SER A 455 -17.66 17.26 8.72
CA SER A 455 -16.54 16.89 7.84
C SER A 455 -16.02 15.46 8.06
N GLY A 456 -16.82 14.60 8.68
CA GLY A 456 -16.41 13.27 9.13
C GLY A 456 -16.30 12.22 8.04
N THR A 457 -16.82 12.46 6.82
CA THR A 457 -16.88 11.47 5.71
C THR A 457 -15.53 10.84 5.39
N TYR A 458 -14.50 11.65 5.22
CA TYR A 458 -13.15 11.18 4.92
C TYR A 458 -12.56 10.37 6.09
N MET A 459 -12.70 10.85 7.32
CA MET A 459 -12.20 10.16 8.51
C MET A 459 -12.95 8.87 8.79
N ASP A 460 -14.27 8.84 8.56
CA ASP A 460 -15.10 7.65 8.62
C ASP A 460 -14.64 6.58 7.60
N PHE A 461 -14.41 6.98 6.35
CA PHE A 461 -13.85 6.11 5.33
C PHE A 461 -12.52 5.49 5.78
N LYS A 462 -11.58 6.31 6.28
CA LYS A 462 -10.29 5.82 6.76
C LYS A 462 -10.45 4.87 7.95
N HIS A 463 -11.34 5.21 8.88
CA HIS A 463 -11.68 4.38 10.03
C HIS A 463 -12.23 3.02 9.62
N LEU A 464 -13.24 3.00 8.74
CA LEU A 464 -13.89 1.77 8.29
C LEU A 464 -12.98 0.92 7.40
N ALA A 465 -12.06 1.51 6.63
CA ALA A 465 -11.09 0.76 5.86
C ALA A 465 -10.20 -0.14 6.75
N PHE A 466 -9.90 0.28 7.98
CA PHE A 466 -9.09 -0.51 8.91
C PHE A 466 -9.93 -1.46 9.75
N THR A 467 -11.01 -0.97 10.32
CA THR A 467 -11.88 -1.77 11.19
C THR A 467 -12.68 -2.80 10.40
N GLY A 468 -13.18 -2.43 9.22
CA GLY A 468 -13.88 -3.33 8.31
C GLY A 468 -13.03 -4.51 7.86
N SER A 469 -11.74 -4.30 7.58
CA SER A 469 -10.82 -5.39 7.23
C SER A 469 -10.63 -6.40 8.34
N LEU A 470 -10.59 -5.94 9.60
CA LEU A 470 -10.55 -6.85 10.76
C LEU A 470 -11.87 -7.62 10.90
N VAL A 471 -13.00 -6.97 10.66
CA VAL A 471 -14.32 -7.62 10.64
C VAL A 471 -14.40 -8.65 9.50
N VAL A 472 -13.87 -8.34 8.30
CA VAL A 472 -13.74 -9.29 7.19
C VAL A 472 -12.95 -10.53 7.62
N ALA A 473 -11.78 -10.36 8.23
CA ALA A 473 -10.95 -11.47 8.68
C ALA A 473 -11.64 -12.33 9.74
N LEU A 474 -12.34 -11.70 10.70
CA LEU A 474 -13.13 -12.40 11.72
C LEU A 474 -14.36 -13.09 11.12
N GLY A 475 -15.09 -12.43 10.22
CA GLY A 475 -16.24 -13.02 9.52
C GLY A 475 -15.85 -14.23 8.68
N ALA A 476 -14.75 -14.13 7.93
CA ALA A 476 -14.19 -15.26 7.18
C ALA A 476 -13.74 -16.40 8.12
N THR A 477 -13.19 -16.05 9.29
CA THR A 477 -12.86 -17.02 10.34
C THR A 477 -14.12 -17.77 10.82
N GLY A 478 -15.22 -17.04 11.05
CA GLY A 478 -16.50 -17.61 11.42
C GLY A 478 -17.05 -18.57 10.35
N ALA A 479 -17.09 -18.13 9.10
CA ALA A 479 -17.56 -18.94 7.98
C ALA A 479 -16.72 -20.20 7.77
N VAL A 480 -15.38 -20.09 7.85
CA VAL A 480 -14.48 -21.28 7.78
C VAL A 480 -14.69 -22.21 8.95
N SER A 481 -14.99 -21.71 10.15
CA SER A 481 -15.29 -22.54 11.31
C SER A 481 -16.57 -23.35 11.13
N LEU A 482 -17.61 -22.73 10.55
CA LEU A 482 -18.84 -23.43 10.17
C LEU A 482 -18.59 -24.50 9.11
N LEU A 483 -17.83 -24.20 8.06
CA LEU A 483 -17.44 -25.15 7.01
C LEU A 483 -16.73 -26.40 7.58
N ARG A 484 -16.03 -26.27 8.70
CA ARG A 484 -15.33 -27.36 9.39
C ARG A 484 -16.15 -28.02 10.50
N HIS A 485 -17.36 -27.57 10.69
CA HIS A 485 -18.22 -28.11 11.74
C HIS A 485 -18.60 -29.56 11.44
N ARG A 486 -18.78 -30.40 12.49
CA ARG A 486 -19.12 -31.81 12.32
C ARG A 486 -20.55 -32.04 11.77
N ARG A 487 -21.47 -31.12 12.05
CA ARG A 487 -22.82 -31.18 11.52
C ARG A 487 -22.82 -30.71 10.06
N ARG A 488 -23.41 -31.54 9.19
CA ARG A 488 -23.43 -31.30 7.75
C ARG A 488 -24.12 -29.97 7.37
N GLU A 489 -25.19 -29.66 8.07
CA GLU A 489 -25.97 -28.42 7.86
C GLU A 489 -25.10 -27.17 8.09
N ALA A 490 -24.33 -27.13 9.19
CA ALA A 490 -23.42 -26.04 9.49
C ALA A 490 -22.30 -25.94 8.43
N ALA A 491 -21.78 -27.08 7.97
CA ALA A 491 -20.76 -27.10 6.92
C ALA A 491 -21.30 -26.58 5.58
N VAL A 492 -22.52 -26.99 5.21
CA VAL A 492 -23.21 -26.48 4.01
C VAL A 492 -23.46 -24.98 4.14
N LEU A 493 -23.98 -24.53 5.29
CA LEU A 493 -24.18 -23.09 5.55
C LEU A 493 -22.87 -22.30 5.39
N GLY A 494 -21.77 -22.78 5.98
CA GLY A 494 -20.45 -22.13 5.84
C GLY A 494 -19.99 -22.06 4.37
N ALA A 495 -20.21 -23.10 3.59
CA ALA A 495 -19.90 -23.14 2.17
C ALA A 495 -20.75 -22.14 1.36
N VAL A 496 -22.07 -22.11 1.61
CA VAL A 496 -23.01 -21.18 0.95
C VAL A 496 -22.66 -19.74 1.26
N LEU A 497 -22.36 -19.43 2.54
CA LEU A 497 -21.99 -18.06 2.94
C LEU A 497 -20.68 -17.60 2.30
N LEU A 498 -19.67 -18.47 2.23
CA LEU A 498 -18.41 -18.14 1.54
C LEU A 498 -18.61 -17.95 0.04
N ALA A 499 -19.43 -18.79 -0.59
CA ALA A 499 -19.76 -18.67 -2.02
C ALA A 499 -20.54 -17.37 -2.31
N ALA A 500 -21.56 -17.07 -1.53
CA ALA A 500 -22.34 -15.84 -1.65
C ALA A 500 -21.46 -14.59 -1.44
N TRP A 501 -20.57 -14.64 -0.47
CA TRP A 501 -19.60 -13.56 -0.23
C TRP A 501 -18.65 -13.39 -1.42
N GLY A 502 -18.12 -14.49 -1.98
CA GLY A 502 -17.28 -14.45 -3.18
C GLY A 502 -18.00 -13.84 -4.39
N VAL A 503 -19.29 -14.16 -4.59
CA VAL A 503 -20.10 -13.53 -5.65
C VAL A 503 -20.28 -12.03 -5.40
N GLY A 504 -20.59 -11.63 -4.16
CA GLY A 504 -20.70 -10.21 -3.79
C GLY A 504 -19.39 -9.45 -4.02
N ALA A 505 -18.26 -10.01 -3.61
CA ALA A 505 -16.94 -9.45 -3.86
C ALA A 505 -16.67 -9.30 -5.37
N MET A 506 -16.96 -10.33 -6.18
CA MET A 506 -16.77 -10.29 -7.63
C MET A 506 -17.58 -9.19 -8.31
N ILE A 507 -18.82 -8.97 -7.89
CA ILE A 507 -19.68 -7.90 -8.43
C ILE A 507 -19.09 -6.54 -8.08
N ARG A 508 -18.63 -6.36 -6.83
CA ARG A 508 -18.06 -5.10 -6.35
C ARG A 508 -16.71 -4.80 -7.00
N ASP A 509 -15.81 -5.78 -7.04
CA ASP A 509 -14.49 -5.64 -7.65
C ASP A 509 -14.58 -5.35 -9.15
N ARG A 510 -15.55 -5.97 -9.84
CA ARG A 510 -15.81 -5.63 -11.25
C ARG A 510 -16.18 -4.17 -11.44
N ARG A 511 -16.98 -3.57 -10.55
CA ARG A 511 -17.32 -2.14 -10.60
C ARG A 511 -16.08 -1.31 -10.36
N GLU A 512 -15.35 -1.63 -9.30
CA GLU A 512 -14.10 -0.96 -8.92
C GLU A 512 -13.10 -0.90 -10.09
N PHE A 513 -12.86 -2.03 -10.76
CA PHE A 513 -11.94 -2.07 -11.91
C PHE A 513 -12.45 -1.28 -13.12
N LYS A 514 -13.78 -1.17 -13.32
CA LYS A 514 -14.33 -0.36 -14.39
C LYS A 514 -14.25 1.14 -14.12
N GLU A 515 -14.39 1.54 -12.87
CA GLU A 515 -14.31 2.93 -12.44
C GLU A 515 -12.86 3.42 -12.40
N HIS A 516 -11.89 2.52 -12.09
CA HIS A 516 -10.48 2.85 -11.87
C HIS A 516 -9.56 2.09 -12.83
N TRP A 517 -9.82 2.21 -14.13
CA TRP A 517 -9.12 1.38 -15.11
C TRP A 517 -7.66 1.76 -15.27
N VAL A 518 -7.34 2.88 -15.85
CA VAL A 518 -5.98 3.41 -16.01
C VAL A 518 -6.04 4.93 -15.98
N GLN A 519 -5.27 5.54 -15.09
CA GLN A 519 -5.23 6.99 -14.95
C GLN A 519 -4.30 7.66 -15.97
N VAL A 520 -3.18 7.01 -16.28
CA VAL A 520 -2.16 7.54 -17.19
C VAL A 520 -2.17 6.73 -18.47
N PRO A 521 -2.91 7.17 -19.51
CA PRO A 521 -2.92 6.50 -20.81
C PRO A 521 -1.61 6.71 -21.57
N PRO A 522 -1.33 5.90 -22.59
CA PRO A 522 -0.12 6.04 -23.42
C PRO A 522 0.05 7.43 -24.01
N GLU A 523 -1.03 8.05 -24.46
CA GLU A 523 -1.03 9.40 -25.05
C GLU A 523 -0.50 10.46 -24.08
N LEU A 524 -0.73 10.27 -22.78
CA LEU A 524 -0.20 11.18 -21.74
C LEU A 524 1.28 10.91 -21.49
N SER A 525 1.73 9.67 -21.54
CA SER A 525 3.14 9.31 -21.36
C SER A 525 4.03 9.74 -22.53
N GLU A 526 3.49 9.85 -23.76
CA GLU A 526 4.18 10.39 -24.94
C GLU A 526 4.66 11.84 -24.74
N ILE A 527 4.01 12.58 -23.83
CA ILE A 527 4.40 13.97 -23.50
C ILE A 527 5.85 14.05 -22.99
N ARG A 528 6.36 12.98 -22.38
CA ARG A 528 7.77 12.91 -21.96
C ARG A 528 8.74 13.00 -23.15
N ASP A 529 8.42 12.34 -24.26
CA ASP A 529 9.26 12.39 -25.46
C ASP A 529 9.13 13.75 -26.15
N TRP A 530 7.97 14.38 -26.04
CA TRP A 530 7.79 15.76 -26.51
C TRP A 530 8.61 16.74 -25.68
N SER A 531 8.60 16.59 -24.33
CA SER A 531 9.41 17.38 -23.41
C SER A 531 10.89 17.34 -23.79
N ARG A 532 11.45 16.15 -23.98
CA ARG A 532 12.86 15.98 -24.38
C ARG A 532 13.23 16.62 -25.71
N ALA A 533 12.26 16.81 -26.60
CA ALA A 533 12.44 17.44 -27.88
C ALA A 533 12.34 18.98 -27.85
N LEU A 534 11.92 19.55 -26.72
CA LEU A 534 11.87 21.01 -26.54
C LEU A 534 13.26 21.58 -26.23
N PRO A 535 13.53 22.83 -26.62
CA PRO A 535 14.79 23.50 -26.29
C PRO A 535 14.96 23.61 -24.75
N PRO A 536 16.17 23.39 -24.22
CA PRO A 536 16.44 23.56 -22.80
C PRO A 536 16.06 24.98 -22.29
N GLY A 537 15.54 25.06 -21.09
CA GLY A 537 15.16 26.34 -20.44
C GLY A 537 13.83 26.91 -20.90
N THR A 538 13.13 26.30 -21.84
CA THR A 538 11.78 26.73 -22.24
C THR A 538 10.74 26.26 -21.21
N SER A 539 9.65 27.03 -21.09
CA SER A 539 8.55 26.79 -20.17
C SER A 539 7.29 26.30 -20.86
N VAL A 540 6.48 25.52 -20.17
CA VAL A 540 5.24 24.96 -20.73
C VAL A 540 4.05 25.29 -19.81
N ARG A 541 3.03 25.93 -20.39
CA ARG A 541 1.75 26.16 -19.74
C ARG A 541 0.81 24.98 -20.04
N ILE A 542 0.25 24.42 -19.00
CA ILE A 542 -0.68 23.28 -19.09
C ILE A 542 -2.11 23.80 -19.09
N ASP A 543 -2.70 23.89 -20.29
CA ASP A 543 -4.07 24.39 -20.53
C ASP A 543 -5.07 23.21 -20.53
N ILE A 544 -5.03 22.38 -19.50
CA ILE A 544 -5.88 21.18 -19.32
C ILE A 544 -6.75 21.40 -18.08
N PRO A 545 -8.10 21.38 -18.21
CA PRO A 545 -8.98 21.68 -17.07
C PRO A 545 -9.08 20.57 -16.02
N GLN A 546 -8.74 19.32 -16.38
CA GLN A 546 -8.82 18.18 -15.46
C GLN A 546 -7.59 18.13 -14.54
N SER A 547 -7.79 18.32 -13.24
CA SER A 547 -6.73 18.39 -12.25
C SER A 547 -5.78 17.19 -12.24
N GLY A 548 -6.31 15.98 -12.30
CA GLY A 548 -5.49 14.77 -12.35
C GLY A 548 -4.61 14.69 -13.60
N VAL A 549 -5.13 15.09 -14.76
CA VAL A 549 -4.38 15.12 -16.03
C VAL A 549 -3.32 16.22 -16.02
N GLN A 550 -3.62 17.40 -15.44
CA GLN A 550 -2.63 18.46 -15.25
C GLN A 550 -1.41 17.98 -14.46
N LEU A 551 -1.64 17.30 -13.34
CA LEU A 551 -0.57 16.82 -12.47
C LEU A 551 0.32 15.81 -13.18
N TRP A 552 -0.27 14.88 -13.92
CA TRP A 552 0.50 13.91 -14.70
C TRP A 552 1.22 14.57 -15.90
N ALA A 553 0.61 15.56 -16.55
CA ALA A 553 1.27 16.34 -17.60
C ALA A 553 2.49 17.07 -17.02
N ALA A 554 2.38 17.68 -15.83
CA ALA A 554 3.51 18.30 -15.14
C ALA A 554 4.63 17.28 -14.83
N TYR A 555 4.29 16.07 -14.41
CA TYR A 555 5.26 15.00 -14.18
C TYR A 555 6.05 14.66 -15.46
N PHE A 556 5.39 14.55 -16.61
CA PHE A 556 6.05 14.25 -17.87
C PHE A 556 6.81 15.43 -18.46
N LEU A 557 6.49 16.64 -18.05
CA LEU A 557 7.16 17.89 -18.43
C LEU A 557 8.21 18.34 -17.40
N ALA A 558 8.58 17.50 -16.42
CA ALA A 558 9.41 17.90 -15.28
C ALA A 558 10.81 18.43 -15.64
N GLU A 559 11.27 18.24 -16.88
CA GLU A 559 12.53 18.82 -17.39
C GLU A 559 12.40 20.32 -17.72
N HIS A 560 11.18 20.86 -17.69
CA HIS A 560 10.87 22.25 -18.00
C HIS A 560 10.10 22.91 -16.87
N PRO A 561 10.24 24.23 -16.66
CA PRO A 561 9.33 24.97 -15.80
C PRO A 561 7.89 24.86 -16.31
N VAL A 562 6.97 24.51 -15.43
CA VAL A 562 5.55 24.33 -15.77
C VAL A 562 4.66 25.29 -15.00
N ASP A 563 3.57 25.68 -15.63
CA ASP A 563 2.55 26.55 -15.07
C ASP A 563 1.15 26.17 -15.59
N SER A 564 0.09 26.76 -15.04
CA SER A 564 -1.27 26.62 -15.53
C SER A 564 -2.07 27.87 -15.23
N ILE A 565 -3.09 28.17 -16.04
CA ILE A 565 -4.01 29.31 -15.80
C ILE A 565 -4.91 29.01 -14.58
N ASP A 566 -5.24 27.75 -14.38
CA ASP A 566 -6.00 27.28 -13.22
C ASP A 566 -5.17 26.19 -12.52
N PRO A 567 -4.17 26.58 -11.71
CA PRO A 567 -3.19 25.65 -11.19
C PRO A 567 -3.78 24.75 -10.12
N VAL A 568 -3.55 23.46 -10.29
CA VAL A 568 -3.65 22.47 -9.22
C VAL A 568 -2.25 22.32 -8.61
N LEU A 569 -2.12 21.87 -7.39
CA LEU A 569 -0.89 21.72 -6.59
C LEU A 569 0.36 21.27 -7.40
N PHE A 570 1.10 22.21 -7.99
CA PHE A 570 2.38 21.95 -8.69
C PHE A 570 3.62 22.21 -7.82
N THR A 571 3.47 22.19 -6.49
CA THR A 571 4.51 22.58 -5.53
C THR A 571 5.80 21.77 -5.61
N THR A 572 5.78 20.65 -6.34
CA THR A 572 6.95 19.77 -6.57
C THR A 572 7.71 20.07 -7.85
N TYR A 573 7.25 21.01 -8.69
CA TYR A 573 7.85 21.31 -9.98
C TYR A 573 8.40 22.73 -10.04
N ALA A 574 9.41 22.94 -10.89
CA ALA A 574 9.91 24.27 -11.16
C ALA A 574 8.85 25.10 -11.93
N HIS A 575 8.82 26.39 -11.65
CA HIS A 575 7.89 27.32 -12.25
C HIS A 575 8.64 28.40 -13.04
N PRO A 576 8.04 28.92 -14.14
CA PRO A 576 8.57 30.09 -14.77
C PRO A 576 8.55 31.29 -13.78
N PRO A 577 9.39 32.31 -13.99
CA PRO A 577 9.34 33.51 -13.18
C PRO A 577 7.94 34.16 -13.16
N TRP A 578 7.61 34.79 -12.05
CA TRP A 578 6.32 35.48 -11.91
C TRP A 578 6.09 36.49 -13.05
N GLY A 579 4.90 36.43 -13.68
CA GLY A 579 4.53 37.27 -14.79
C GLY A 579 5.17 36.91 -16.13
N ALA A 580 6.03 35.88 -16.17
CA ALA A 580 6.55 35.38 -17.43
C ALA A 580 5.44 34.68 -18.24
N ILE A 581 5.48 34.86 -19.54
CA ILE A 581 4.63 34.16 -20.48
C ILE A 581 5.36 32.85 -20.84
N ALA A 582 4.68 31.74 -20.71
CA ALA A 582 5.27 30.46 -21.11
C ALA A 582 5.52 30.39 -22.62
N ASP A 583 6.53 29.62 -23.02
CA ASP A 583 6.92 29.48 -24.42
C ASP A 583 5.95 28.57 -25.19
N TYR A 584 5.40 27.59 -24.52
CA TYR A 584 4.52 26.58 -25.11
C TYR A 584 3.24 26.38 -24.30
N SER A 585 2.20 25.88 -24.97
CA SER A 585 0.92 25.47 -24.39
C SER A 585 0.69 24.01 -24.69
N LEU A 586 0.44 23.22 -23.66
CA LEU A 586 -0.07 21.85 -23.74
C LEU A 586 -1.56 21.86 -23.44
N ALA A 587 -2.38 21.48 -24.41
CA ALA A 587 -3.84 21.46 -24.28
C ALA A 587 -4.44 20.14 -24.73
N LEU A 588 -5.70 19.89 -24.36
CA LEU A 588 -6.47 18.80 -24.95
C LEU A 588 -6.83 19.15 -26.40
N ARG A 589 -6.69 18.16 -27.30
CA ARG A 589 -7.01 18.31 -28.71
C ARG A 589 -8.47 18.71 -28.97
N VAL A 590 -9.38 18.33 -28.09
CA VAL A 590 -10.81 18.68 -28.18
C VAL A 590 -11.10 20.14 -27.88
N ILE A 591 -10.16 20.87 -27.26
CA ILE A 591 -10.34 22.30 -26.96
C ILE A 591 -10.23 23.09 -28.27
N PRO A 592 -11.28 23.87 -28.65
CA PRO A 592 -11.26 24.61 -29.90
C PRO A 592 -10.12 25.65 -29.90
N LEU A 593 -9.41 25.76 -31.01
CA LEU A 593 -8.30 26.75 -31.17
C LEU A 593 -8.74 28.19 -30.87
N ARG A 594 -10.02 28.55 -31.15
CA ARG A 594 -10.59 29.85 -30.79
C ARG A 594 -10.54 30.17 -29.29
N ALA A 595 -10.71 29.12 -28.44
CA ALA A 595 -10.59 29.28 -27.00
C ALA A 595 -9.12 29.49 -26.59
N LEU A 596 -8.21 28.75 -27.19
CA LEU A 596 -6.77 28.83 -26.94
C LEU A 596 -6.18 30.17 -27.48
N ARG A 597 -6.74 30.73 -28.58
CA ARG A 597 -6.31 32.04 -29.10
C ARG A 597 -6.48 33.19 -28.10
N ARG A 598 -7.54 33.16 -27.28
CA ARG A 598 -7.75 34.13 -26.20
C ARG A 598 -6.66 34.04 -25.12
N LEU A 599 -5.94 32.92 -25.06
CA LEU A 599 -4.82 32.67 -24.15
C LEU A 599 -3.46 32.83 -24.86
N GLY A 600 -3.42 33.47 -26.02
CA GLY A 600 -2.20 33.71 -26.81
C GLY A 600 -1.72 32.51 -27.64
N VAL A 601 -2.45 31.43 -27.69
CA VAL A 601 -2.05 30.23 -28.45
C VAL A 601 -2.48 30.35 -29.90
N THR A 602 -1.58 30.82 -30.74
CA THR A 602 -1.87 31.07 -32.18
C THR A 602 -1.03 30.21 -33.12
N GLY A 603 0.04 29.62 -32.61
CA GLY A 603 0.98 28.83 -33.41
C GLY A 603 0.39 27.50 -33.94
N PRO A 604 0.99 26.91 -34.98
CA PRO A 604 0.64 25.59 -35.44
C PRO A 604 0.99 24.54 -34.37
N PRO A 605 0.41 23.35 -34.44
CA PRO A 605 0.81 22.23 -33.58
C PRO A 605 2.26 21.85 -33.88
N ILE A 606 3.04 21.71 -32.81
CA ILE A 606 4.45 21.23 -32.86
C ILE A 606 4.45 19.71 -32.71
N ARG A 607 3.63 19.23 -31.79
CA ARG A 607 3.37 17.81 -31.53
C ARG A 607 1.90 17.61 -31.22
N GLU A 608 1.35 16.50 -31.66
CA GLU A 608 -0.01 16.11 -31.32
C GLU A 608 -0.17 14.58 -31.32
N ASN A 609 -1.10 14.09 -30.52
CA ASN A 609 -1.59 12.73 -30.55
C ASN A 609 -3.12 12.72 -30.47
N ARG A 610 -3.72 11.58 -30.13
CA ARG A 610 -5.19 11.47 -30.09
C ARG A 610 -5.85 12.39 -29.07
N GLN A 611 -5.18 12.71 -27.96
CA GLN A 611 -5.76 13.45 -26.82
C GLN A 611 -5.16 14.82 -26.62
N PHE A 612 -3.87 15.01 -26.91
CA PHE A 612 -3.12 16.20 -26.56
C PHE A 612 -2.53 16.90 -27.79
N VAL A 613 -2.29 18.20 -27.62
CA VAL A 613 -1.62 19.03 -28.62
C VAL A 613 -0.69 20.01 -27.91
N LEU A 614 0.55 20.09 -28.39
CA LEU A 614 1.56 21.05 -27.94
C LEU A 614 1.72 22.12 -29.02
N ARG A 615 1.59 23.40 -28.62
CA ARG A 615 1.66 24.57 -29.51
C ARG A 615 2.59 25.63 -28.93
N ARG A 616 3.19 26.42 -29.78
CA ARG A 616 3.93 27.61 -29.35
C ARG A 616 2.96 28.72 -28.94
N ILE A 617 3.28 29.43 -27.85
CA ILE A 617 2.57 30.67 -27.49
C ILE A 617 3.22 31.82 -28.26
N VAL A 618 2.43 32.56 -28.99
CA VAL A 618 2.86 33.78 -29.71
C VAL A 618 1.99 34.91 -29.20
N VAL A 619 2.61 35.88 -28.55
CA VAL A 619 1.91 37.07 -28.07
C VAL A 619 1.83 38.08 -29.22
N PRO A 620 0.63 38.43 -29.71
CA PRO A 620 0.48 39.47 -30.71
C PRO A 620 0.98 40.82 -30.14
N PRO A 621 1.63 41.66 -30.95
CA PRO A 621 1.99 42.99 -30.53
C PRO A 621 0.77 43.76 -29.98
N GLY A 622 0.90 44.36 -28.80
CA GLY A 622 -0.17 45.12 -28.14
C GLY A 622 -1.19 44.31 -27.33
N ASN A 623 -1.07 43.00 -27.24
CA ASN A 623 -1.95 42.16 -26.42
C ASN A 623 -1.29 41.81 -25.07
N THR A 624 -1.95 42.15 -23.99
CA THR A 624 -1.57 41.65 -22.65
C THR A 624 -2.26 40.31 -22.42
N LEU A 625 -1.49 39.24 -22.40
CA LEU A 625 -2.04 37.94 -21.95
C LEU A 625 -2.36 38.02 -20.45
N PRO A 626 -3.40 37.34 -19.98
CA PRO A 626 -3.63 37.21 -18.56
C PRO A 626 -2.36 36.61 -17.92
N PRO A 627 -1.87 37.20 -16.81
CA PRO A 627 -0.72 36.66 -16.11
C PRO A 627 -1.03 35.21 -15.75
N THR A 628 -0.10 34.32 -16.04
CA THR A 628 -0.18 32.95 -15.51
C THR A 628 -0.28 33.05 -13.99
N ALA A 629 -1.36 32.56 -13.42
CA ALA A 629 -1.51 32.54 -11.97
C ALA A 629 -0.34 31.75 -11.38
N SER A 630 0.57 32.43 -10.69
CA SER A 630 1.67 31.72 -10.08
C SER A 630 1.13 30.97 -8.87
N LEU A 631 1.54 29.74 -8.76
CA LEU A 631 1.28 28.83 -7.65
C LEU A 631 1.72 29.33 -6.26
N ARG A 632 2.49 30.42 -6.20
CA ARG A 632 2.86 31.08 -4.95
C ARG A 632 1.66 31.62 -4.16
N GLN A 633 0.49 31.77 -4.80
CA GLN A 633 -0.76 32.18 -4.12
C GLN A 633 -1.54 31.03 -3.49
N VAL A 634 -1.17 29.77 -3.73
CA VAL A 634 -1.86 28.57 -3.20
C VAL A 634 -1.08 27.92 -2.07
N GLN A 635 -0.19 28.63 -1.41
CA GLN A 635 0.37 28.16 -0.14
C GLN A 635 -0.65 28.44 0.98
N PRO A 636 -1.10 27.39 1.73
CA PRO A 636 -1.92 27.59 2.92
C PRO A 636 -1.14 28.26 4.04
#